data_d0ed88d0921035f364938fdd3382a686
#
_entry.id   d0ed88d0921035f364938fdd3382a686
#
_cell.length_a   1.000
_cell.length_b   1.000
_cell.length_c   1.000
_cell.angle_alpha   90.00
_cell.angle_beta   90.00
_cell.angle_gamma   90.00
#
_symmetry.space_group_name_H-M   'P 1'
#
loop_
_entity.id
_entity.type
_entity.pdbx_description
1 polymer ?
#
loop_
_entity_poly.entity_id
_entity_poly.type
_entity_poly.pdbx_seq_one_letter_code
_entity_poly.pdbx_strand_id
1 'polypeptide(L)'
;MSDRQSFLYSGHKLSSGGANDPLLPRLVQAINHATEIEISVSFIQPSGLDLLFDPLFDAVQSGAQVKLLTSDYLSITHPVALRRLMLLTERSAQCRVFECGQHSFHMKSYIFVRCEQGEILEGCAWIGSNNISKTALLDSHEWALRHDFEPPETSAAALEFLHIRQQFAAIFNHTNSKDLTHTWIDHYLERYQQAKKQHGMPILADSQDEQSEPPAPNAVQVEALTALNATRAQGFSRGLVVLATGMGKTWLAAFDALQTQSTKVLFVAHREEILLQAEKTFCQLIPNAKTGLYNGVTQNTQAMLLFASVATIGKQNHLQRFAADHFDYIVVDEFHHAAARSYRNLLTYFKPKFLLGLTATPERSDQADILSLCDSNLVFERNLVHGIDEKILVPFDYHGIYDQAVNYQEIPWRNGKFDPDSLDNALATQRRAEHVYQHWHQKKQTRTLAFCVSKKHADFMAEFCLSKGIKAIAVYSDSKVRRNQALQWLDSGKIDILFSVDLFNEGTDLPAIDTILMLRPTESKILFLQQLGRGLRRSIETQKSKLVVIDFIGNHDSFLNRPTTLYNVSHLKDALAKHQQQALPDGCHVTFDITLLNFWQQLTRKMRFSVRDEYQQLAHQLAHRPTASEFFYHGIEMSKVRKQAQSWFHLVASQENDPELAEIVTRYGDFLLHGIESTSMSKSFKAILLEALLELDGLRTPPTLAALAECSYTVLARRPDIMAEDLTENAKQFKAADKDWLNYWRNNPIKAFTNKATKQATWFAIDSQQRFVANFDIREQDLERLHDCIQELVDLRLAEYAQRPQQKQPSNQPDIEHSPSAQVIEFAKQSDPQGTMLPFYPELKIACGHFKRGSHEAVQYHCVADGYGKLDPTRHFVAPAAGNSMNGGKNPIQDGDLLLLEWVTPSSAGSISNLTMAIETQDETGDNQYLLRVVRKIAPNQYELQAQNPSYPNMPATDAMKTFARLKSVLR
;
A
#
# COMPACT_ATOMS: atom_id res chain seq x y z
N MET A 1 17.55 41.51 -34.20
CA MET A 1 16.29 41.06 -33.50
C MET A 1 16.60 39.72 -32.89
N SER A 2 16.85 39.69 -31.59
CA SER A 2 17.11 38.42 -30.89
C SER A 2 15.80 37.63 -30.88
N ASP A 3 15.82 36.38 -31.34
CA ASP A 3 14.73 35.39 -31.19
C ASP A 3 14.39 35.27 -29.69
N ARG A 4 13.41 36.07 -29.22
CA ARG A 4 12.82 35.86 -27.92
C ARG A 4 11.99 34.58 -28.03
N GLN A 5 12.46 33.52 -27.45
CA GLN A 5 11.76 32.26 -27.38
C GLN A 5 10.43 32.48 -26.63
N SER A 6 9.29 32.34 -27.33
CA SER A 6 7.98 32.44 -26.70
C SER A 6 7.70 31.29 -25.77
N PHE A 7 7.10 31.56 -24.62
CA PHE A 7 6.66 30.54 -23.66
C PHE A 7 5.25 30.00 -23.98
N LEU A 8 4.39 30.86 -24.62
CA LEU A 8 3.00 30.45 -24.90
C LEU A 8 2.86 29.63 -26.17
N TYR A 9 3.73 29.79 -27.13
CA TYR A 9 3.56 29.15 -28.43
C TYR A 9 4.90 28.88 -29.13
N SER A 10 4.89 27.87 -29.98
CA SER A 10 6.00 27.51 -30.87
C SER A 10 5.44 26.98 -32.20
N GLY A 11 6.26 27.02 -33.27
CA GLY A 11 5.89 26.47 -34.57
C GLY A 11 4.97 27.39 -35.40
N HIS A 12 4.33 26.82 -36.42
CA HIS A 12 3.52 27.55 -37.38
C HIS A 12 2.26 28.16 -36.78
N LYS A 13 1.79 29.30 -37.36
CA LYS A 13 0.55 29.99 -36.95
C LYS A 13 -0.71 29.22 -37.33
N LEU A 14 -0.67 28.30 -38.30
CA LEU A 14 -1.76 27.44 -38.69
C LEU A 14 -1.53 26.02 -38.12
N SER A 15 -2.56 25.48 -37.49
CA SER A 15 -2.70 24.05 -37.24
C SER A 15 -3.68 23.46 -38.23
N SER A 16 -3.32 22.37 -38.89
CA SER A 16 -4.17 21.71 -39.89
C SER A 16 -4.90 20.50 -39.30
N GLY A 17 -4.66 20.16 -38.03
CA GLY A 17 -5.23 19.00 -37.40
C GLY A 17 -4.65 17.69 -37.88
N GLY A 18 -5.31 16.59 -37.48
CA GLY A 18 -4.87 15.22 -37.77
C GLY A 18 -3.68 14.79 -36.91
N ALA A 19 -3.33 13.53 -36.95
CA ALA A 19 -2.25 12.93 -36.14
C ALA A 19 -0.86 13.57 -36.37
N ASN A 20 -0.64 14.19 -37.53
CA ASN A 20 0.66 14.82 -37.89
C ASN A 20 0.80 16.25 -37.40
N ASP A 21 -0.29 16.95 -37.12
CA ASP A 21 -0.30 18.38 -36.73
C ASP A 21 -1.43 18.70 -35.73
N PRO A 22 -1.54 17.93 -34.60
CA PRO A 22 -2.62 18.09 -33.64
C PRO A 22 -2.54 19.44 -32.90
N LEU A 23 -3.70 19.97 -32.53
CA LEU A 23 -3.77 21.24 -31.78
C LEU A 23 -3.40 21.05 -30.29
N LEU A 24 -3.67 19.88 -29.71
CA LEU A 24 -3.52 19.60 -28.27
C LEU A 24 -2.15 20.00 -27.69
N PRO A 25 -0.99 19.62 -28.27
CA PRO A 25 0.31 19.95 -27.69
C PRO A 25 0.55 21.48 -27.59
N ARG A 26 -0.02 22.24 -28.51
CA ARG A 26 0.08 23.70 -28.54
C ARG A 26 -0.79 24.33 -27.45
N LEU A 27 -2.02 23.81 -27.24
CA LEU A 27 -2.89 24.28 -26.16
C LEU A 27 -2.28 23.98 -24.78
N VAL A 28 -1.76 22.77 -24.59
CA VAL A 28 -1.14 22.38 -23.32
C VAL A 28 0.10 23.24 -23.04
N GLN A 29 0.94 23.52 -24.05
CA GLN A 29 2.08 24.43 -23.89
C GLN A 29 1.61 25.80 -23.40
N ALA A 30 0.60 26.37 -24.04
CA ALA A 30 0.07 27.70 -23.69
C ALA A 30 -0.58 27.69 -22.29
N ILE A 31 -1.41 26.71 -21.96
CA ILE A 31 -2.03 26.57 -20.63
C ILE A 31 -0.98 26.55 -19.51
N ASN A 32 0.12 25.83 -19.71
CA ASN A 32 1.16 25.66 -18.68
C ASN A 32 1.91 26.97 -18.34
N HIS A 33 1.87 27.97 -19.21
CA HIS A 33 2.63 29.21 -19.03
C HIS A 33 1.76 30.49 -18.96
N ALA A 34 0.45 30.36 -19.24
CA ALA A 34 -0.47 31.46 -19.17
C ALA A 34 -0.83 31.85 -17.72
N THR A 35 -0.99 33.13 -17.48
CA THR A 35 -1.57 33.71 -16.27
C THR A 35 -3.07 33.97 -16.40
N GLU A 36 -3.55 34.11 -17.68
CA GLU A 36 -4.98 34.21 -17.97
C GLU A 36 -5.30 33.30 -19.15
N ILE A 37 -6.38 32.55 -19.00
CA ILE A 37 -6.86 31.55 -19.97
C ILE A 37 -8.32 31.83 -20.25
N GLU A 38 -8.67 32.06 -21.52
CA GLU A 38 -10.04 32.35 -21.96
C GLU A 38 -10.39 31.36 -23.09
N ILE A 39 -11.35 30.47 -22.83
CA ILE A 39 -11.75 29.42 -23.78
C ILE A 39 -13.24 29.56 -24.10
N SER A 40 -13.60 29.60 -25.41
CA SER A 40 -14.99 29.41 -25.84
C SER A 40 -15.06 28.29 -26.85
N VAL A 41 -16.00 27.35 -26.65
CA VAL A 41 -16.23 26.22 -27.56
C VAL A 41 -17.72 25.93 -27.66
N SER A 42 -18.17 25.42 -28.80
CA SER A 42 -19.58 25.09 -28.99
C SER A 42 -20.03 23.96 -28.08
N PHE A 43 -19.17 22.94 -27.91
CA PHE A 43 -19.48 21.80 -27.04
C PHE A 43 -18.22 21.19 -26.44
N ILE A 44 -18.44 20.42 -25.40
CA ILE A 44 -17.39 19.72 -24.65
C ILE A 44 -17.78 18.26 -24.49
N GLN A 45 -16.87 17.35 -24.85
CA GLN A 45 -16.98 15.91 -24.62
C GLN A 45 -16.03 15.48 -23.48
N PRO A 46 -16.37 14.45 -22.68
CA PRO A 46 -15.52 13.93 -21.61
C PRO A 46 -14.13 13.57 -22.09
N SER A 47 -13.97 12.88 -23.21
CA SER A 47 -12.70 12.47 -23.80
C SER A 47 -11.78 13.66 -24.12
N GLY A 48 -12.32 14.74 -24.65
CA GLY A 48 -11.56 15.96 -24.93
C GLY A 48 -11.21 16.74 -23.67
N LEU A 49 -12.17 16.84 -22.72
CA LEU A 49 -11.90 17.48 -21.44
C LEU A 49 -10.82 16.75 -20.64
N ASP A 50 -10.80 15.43 -20.68
CA ASP A 50 -9.78 14.61 -20.01
C ASP A 50 -8.35 14.98 -20.43
N LEU A 51 -8.15 15.39 -21.68
CA LEU A 51 -6.85 15.81 -22.20
C LEU A 51 -6.40 17.20 -21.70
N LEU A 52 -7.36 18.08 -21.38
CA LEU A 52 -7.10 19.46 -20.95
C LEU A 52 -7.31 19.68 -19.45
N PHE A 53 -8.00 18.77 -18.75
CA PHE A 53 -8.42 18.97 -17.36
C PHE A 53 -7.23 19.16 -16.42
N ASP A 54 -6.27 18.24 -16.43
CA ASP A 54 -5.12 18.31 -15.53
C ASP A 54 -4.27 19.56 -15.79
N PRO A 55 -3.92 19.95 -17.05
CA PRO A 55 -3.26 21.22 -17.33
C PRO A 55 -4.05 22.44 -16.83
N LEU A 56 -5.38 22.49 -17.03
CA LEU A 56 -6.22 23.59 -16.57
C LEU A 56 -6.29 23.64 -15.04
N PHE A 57 -6.41 22.48 -14.38
CA PHE A 57 -6.43 22.38 -12.94
C PHE A 57 -5.12 22.87 -12.33
N ASP A 58 -3.97 22.44 -12.88
CA ASP A 58 -2.66 22.91 -12.47
C ASP A 58 -2.48 24.42 -12.68
N ALA A 59 -3.03 24.96 -13.77
CA ALA A 59 -2.99 26.39 -14.03
C ALA A 59 -3.78 27.19 -12.99
N VAL A 60 -5.00 26.74 -12.65
CA VAL A 60 -5.82 27.35 -11.59
C VAL A 60 -5.13 27.27 -10.23
N GLN A 61 -4.55 26.13 -9.89
CA GLN A 61 -3.77 25.96 -8.65
C GLN A 61 -2.58 26.93 -8.56
N SER A 62 -1.96 27.22 -9.71
CA SER A 62 -0.83 28.16 -9.80
C SER A 62 -1.26 29.62 -9.82
N GLY A 63 -2.57 29.91 -9.69
CA GLY A 63 -3.12 31.25 -9.63
C GLY A 63 -3.51 31.85 -10.99
N ALA A 64 -3.51 31.07 -12.07
CA ALA A 64 -4.00 31.54 -13.35
C ALA A 64 -5.51 31.81 -13.32
N GLN A 65 -5.96 32.89 -13.95
CA GLN A 65 -7.38 33.19 -14.12
C GLN A 65 -7.92 32.39 -15.31
N VAL A 66 -8.86 31.49 -15.06
CA VAL A 66 -9.46 30.66 -16.11
C VAL A 66 -10.92 31.02 -16.30
N LYS A 67 -11.29 31.35 -17.55
CA LYS A 67 -12.67 31.59 -18.01
C LYS A 67 -12.99 30.59 -19.11
N LEU A 68 -14.05 29.81 -18.93
CA LEU A 68 -14.47 28.82 -19.92
C LEU A 68 -15.95 28.99 -20.24
N LEU A 69 -16.26 29.15 -21.53
CA LEU A 69 -17.62 29.27 -22.06
C LEU A 69 -17.91 28.10 -23.00
N THR A 70 -18.98 27.40 -22.77
CA THR A 70 -19.54 26.42 -23.68
C THR A 70 -21.02 26.76 -23.98
N SER A 71 -21.73 25.85 -24.65
CA SER A 71 -23.15 26.07 -24.93
C SER A 71 -24.00 24.83 -24.75
N ASP A 72 -25.32 25.01 -24.67
CA ASP A 72 -26.34 23.94 -24.71
C ASP A 72 -26.80 23.64 -26.15
N TYR A 73 -26.08 24.15 -27.17
CA TYR A 73 -26.43 24.00 -28.57
C TYR A 73 -26.63 22.56 -28.98
N LEU A 74 -27.80 22.25 -29.53
CA LEU A 74 -28.25 20.91 -29.97
C LEU A 74 -28.11 19.83 -28.87
N SER A 75 -27.94 20.20 -27.63
CA SER A 75 -27.70 19.28 -26.52
C SER A 75 -26.51 18.32 -26.75
N ILE A 76 -25.40 18.82 -27.38
CA ILE A 76 -24.21 18.01 -27.69
C ILE A 76 -23.23 18.00 -26.52
N THR A 77 -23.11 19.12 -25.78
CA THR A 77 -22.21 19.17 -24.59
C THR A 77 -22.60 18.08 -23.61
N HIS A 78 -21.62 17.25 -23.25
CA HIS A 78 -21.90 16.09 -22.41
C HIS A 78 -22.02 16.48 -20.93
N PRO A 79 -23.11 16.05 -20.22
CA PRO A 79 -23.32 16.42 -18.81
C PRO A 79 -22.20 16.02 -17.86
N VAL A 80 -21.49 14.90 -18.12
CA VAL A 80 -20.33 14.44 -17.34
C VAL A 80 -19.20 15.45 -17.43
N ALA A 81 -18.91 16.01 -18.64
CA ALA A 81 -17.90 17.04 -18.81
C ALA A 81 -18.25 18.30 -18.02
N LEU A 82 -19.53 18.71 -18.03
CA LEU A 82 -20.00 19.87 -17.24
C LEU A 82 -19.83 19.64 -15.74
N ARG A 83 -20.18 18.45 -15.24
CA ARG A 83 -19.96 18.11 -13.83
C ARG A 83 -18.50 18.17 -13.44
N ARG A 84 -17.60 17.70 -14.31
CA ARG A 84 -16.17 17.74 -14.07
C ARG A 84 -15.61 19.16 -14.08
N LEU A 85 -16.16 20.05 -14.93
CA LEU A 85 -15.81 21.49 -14.89
C LEU A 85 -16.17 22.15 -13.55
N MET A 86 -17.15 21.62 -12.79
CA MET A 86 -17.46 22.14 -11.45
C MET A 86 -16.26 22.06 -10.50
N LEU A 87 -15.37 21.05 -10.65
CA LEU A 87 -14.14 20.95 -9.84
C LEU A 87 -13.19 22.11 -10.11
N LEU A 88 -13.13 22.64 -11.35
CA LEU A 88 -12.37 23.87 -11.67
C LEU A 88 -13.05 25.11 -11.07
N THR A 89 -14.39 25.16 -11.10
CA THR A 89 -15.18 26.28 -10.53
C THR A 89 -15.00 26.35 -9.00
N GLU A 90 -14.94 25.22 -8.32
CA GLU A 90 -14.65 25.14 -6.87
C GLU A 90 -13.26 25.69 -6.51
N ARG A 91 -12.38 25.88 -7.51
CA ARG A 91 -11.01 26.42 -7.40
C ARG A 91 -10.84 27.82 -8.00
N SER A 92 -11.91 28.57 -8.13
CA SER A 92 -11.93 29.95 -8.68
C SER A 92 -11.95 30.09 -10.21
N ALA A 93 -12.00 29.05 -11.00
CA ALA A 93 -12.30 29.16 -12.43
C ALA A 93 -13.73 29.65 -12.65
N GLN A 94 -13.94 30.45 -13.68
CA GLN A 94 -15.26 30.93 -14.09
C GLN A 94 -15.73 30.09 -15.28
N CYS A 95 -16.64 29.16 -15.06
CA CYS A 95 -17.25 28.36 -16.12
C CYS A 95 -18.69 28.83 -16.36
N ARG A 96 -19.02 29.08 -17.62
CA ARG A 96 -20.35 29.52 -18.05
C ARG A 96 -20.89 28.69 -19.21
N VAL A 97 -22.21 28.67 -19.33
CA VAL A 97 -22.90 28.05 -20.47
C VAL A 97 -23.77 29.07 -21.14
N PHE A 98 -23.61 29.21 -22.46
CA PHE A 98 -24.46 30.06 -23.28
C PHE A 98 -25.76 29.28 -23.62
N GLU A 99 -26.91 29.75 -23.13
CA GLU A 99 -28.21 29.22 -23.45
C GLU A 99 -28.66 29.67 -24.81
N CYS A 100 -28.62 28.78 -25.80
CA CYS A 100 -28.81 29.08 -27.21
C CYS A 100 -30.28 29.46 -27.54
N GLY A 101 -31.25 28.84 -26.90
CA GLY A 101 -32.65 29.01 -27.26
C GLY A 101 -32.91 28.71 -28.75
N GLN A 102 -33.19 29.76 -29.56
CA GLN A 102 -33.36 29.66 -31.03
C GLN A 102 -32.11 30.04 -31.82
N HIS A 103 -31.05 30.42 -31.17
CA HIS A 103 -29.78 30.85 -31.79
C HIS A 103 -28.76 29.71 -31.84
N SER A 104 -27.86 29.77 -32.81
CA SER A 104 -26.74 28.86 -32.89
C SER A 104 -25.52 29.40 -32.14
N PHE A 105 -24.71 28.51 -31.56
CA PHE A 105 -23.43 28.86 -30.96
C PHE A 105 -22.33 27.97 -31.56
N HIS A 106 -21.48 28.56 -32.40
CA HIS A 106 -20.42 27.86 -33.14
C HIS A 106 -19.02 28.41 -32.88
N MET A 107 -18.81 29.18 -31.82
CA MET A 107 -17.52 29.76 -31.49
C MET A 107 -16.54 28.70 -30.99
N LYS A 108 -15.29 28.75 -31.47
CA LYS A 108 -14.17 27.99 -30.95
C LYS A 108 -12.96 28.89 -30.91
N SER A 109 -12.57 29.30 -29.71
CA SER A 109 -11.38 30.11 -29.47
C SER A 109 -10.68 29.69 -28.18
N TYR A 110 -9.37 29.69 -28.18
CA TYR A 110 -8.49 29.43 -27.06
C TYR A 110 -7.51 30.54 -26.94
N ILE A 111 -7.66 31.39 -25.93
CA ILE A 111 -6.91 32.61 -25.73
C ILE A 111 -6.05 32.49 -24.49
N PHE A 112 -4.78 32.76 -24.61
CA PHE A 112 -3.79 32.63 -23.55
C PHE A 112 -3.02 33.91 -23.42
N VAL A 113 -2.84 34.42 -22.19
CA VAL A 113 -2.12 35.63 -21.90
C VAL A 113 -1.14 35.37 -20.76
N ARG A 114 0.04 35.95 -20.90
CA ARG A 114 1.03 35.98 -19.83
C ARG A 114 1.24 37.45 -19.44
N CYS A 115 0.80 37.77 -18.22
CA CYS A 115 0.93 39.08 -17.62
C CYS A 115 1.95 39.04 -16.49
N GLU A 116 2.74 40.11 -16.38
CA GLU A 116 3.57 40.41 -15.21
C GLU A 116 3.33 41.87 -14.80
N GLN A 117 3.08 42.10 -13.53
CA GLN A 117 2.80 43.45 -12.96
C GLN A 117 1.67 44.22 -13.65
N GLY A 118 0.72 43.51 -14.28
CA GLY A 118 -0.41 44.11 -14.98
C GLY A 118 -0.16 44.42 -16.45
N GLU A 119 1.04 44.22 -16.99
CA GLU A 119 1.37 44.36 -18.40
C GLU A 119 1.36 43.02 -19.12
N ILE A 120 0.86 42.99 -20.36
CA ILE A 120 0.86 41.81 -21.22
C ILE A 120 2.27 41.65 -21.81
N LEU A 121 2.96 40.57 -21.37
CA LEU A 121 4.26 40.21 -21.94
C LEU A 121 4.13 39.39 -23.20
N GLU A 122 3.18 38.49 -23.25
CA GLU A 122 2.89 37.58 -24.35
C GLU A 122 1.39 37.28 -24.41
N GLY A 123 0.88 37.06 -25.60
CA GLY A 123 -0.49 36.62 -25.81
C GLY A 123 -0.64 35.83 -27.10
N CYS A 124 -1.49 34.83 -27.12
CA CYS A 124 -1.89 34.18 -28.35
C CYS A 124 -3.34 33.74 -28.30
N ALA A 125 -4.03 33.79 -29.45
CA ALA A 125 -5.39 33.34 -29.62
C ALA A 125 -5.46 32.35 -30.79
N TRP A 126 -5.86 31.12 -30.50
CA TRP A 126 -6.19 30.10 -31.51
C TRP A 126 -7.67 30.19 -31.82
N ILE A 127 -8.02 30.46 -33.09
CA ILE A 127 -9.39 30.59 -33.61
C ILE A 127 -9.56 29.59 -34.75
N GLY A 128 -10.58 28.74 -34.66
CA GLY A 128 -10.76 27.72 -35.69
C GLY A 128 -12.03 26.91 -35.53
N SER A 129 -11.97 25.62 -35.91
CA SER A 129 -13.10 24.72 -35.87
C SER A 129 -13.09 23.72 -34.70
N ASN A 130 -12.00 23.62 -33.95
CA ASN A 130 -11.77 22.63 -32.88
C ASN A 130 -12.65 22.85 -31.66
N ASN A 131 -13.51 21.89 -31.36
CA ASN A 131 -14.19 21.75 -30.04
C ASN A 131 -13.32 21.04 -29.03
N ILE A 132 -13.78 20.97 -27.78
CA ILE A 132 -13.11 20.12 -26.76
C ILE A 132 -13.68 18.68 -26.90
N SER A 133 -13.15 17.93 -27.87
CA SER A 133 -13.32 16.49 -28.06
C SER A 133 -11.95 15.88 -28.37
N LYS A 134 -11.78 14.59 -28.11
CA LYS A 134 -10.50 13.89 -28.38
C LYS A 134 -10.16 13.98 -29.86
N THR A 135 -11.13 13.66 -30.72
CA THR A 135 -10.97 13.69 -32.17
C THR A 135 -10.61 15.08 -32.68
N ALA A 136 -11.31 16.13 -32.26
CA ALA A 136 -11.00 17.49 -32.69
C ALA A 136 -9.61 18.00 -32.23
N LEU A 137 -9.12 17.53 -31.11
CA LEU A 137 -7.84 17.95 -30.56
C LEU A 137 -6.64 17.15 -31.07
N LEU A 138 -6.83 15.89 -31.49
CA LEU A 138 -5.77 14.95 -31.88
C LEU A 138 -5.85 14.45 -33.32
N ASP A 139 -7.04 14.05 -33.80
CA ASP A 139 -7.15 13.13 -34.96
C ASP A 139 -7.87 13.75 -36.17
N SER A 140 -8.83 14.67 -35.92
CA SER A 140 -9.60 15.30 -36.98
C SER A 140 -8.82 16.39 -37.73
N HIS A 141 -9.10 16.50 -39.03
CA HIS A 141 -8.58 17.60 -39.86
C HIS A 141 -9.35 18.89 -39.56
N GLU A 142 -8.90 19.61 -38.57
CA GLU A 142 -9.47 20.84 -38.07
C GLU A 142 -8.49 21.99 -38.23
N TRP A 143 -8.93 23.10 -38.79
CA TRP A 143 -8.07 24.25 -38.91
C TRP A 143 -8.20 25.17 -37.69
N ALA A 144 -7.05 25.58 -37.14
CA ALA A 144 -6.94 26.66 -36.18
C ALA A 144 -5.83 27.62 -36.55
N LEU A 145 -6.17 28.89 -36.61
CA LEU A 145 -5.21 29.97 -36.89
C LEU A 145 -4.87 30.71 -35.61
N ARG A 146 -3.58 30.94 -35.39
CA ARG A 146 -3.07 31.64 -34.23
C ARG A 146 -2.83 33.12 -34.54
N HIS A 147 -3.40 34.01 -33.70
CA HIS A 147 -3.12 35.43 -33.63
C HIS A 147 -2.24 35.69 -32.40
N ASP A 148 -1.09 36.34 -32.61
CA ASP A 148 -0.12 36.60 -31.55
C ASP A 148 -0.20 38.07 -31.13
N PHE A 149 -0.06 38.33 -29.83
CA PHE A 149 0.16 39.68 -29.32
C PHE A 149 1.60 40.08 -29.59
N GLU A 150 1.80 41.11 -30.37
CA GLU A 150 3.11 41.65 -30.71
C GLU A 150 3.24 43.07 -30.12
N PRO A 151 4.07 43.31 -29.09
CA PRO A 151 4.25 44.63 -28.52
C PRO A 151 4.86 45.60 -29.55
N PRO A 152 4.59 46.90 -29.45
CA PRO A 152 3.82 47.56 -28.39
C PRO A 152 2.29 47.34 -28.56
N GLU A 153 1.52 47.68 -27.52
CA GLU A 153 0.04 47.55 -27.54
C GLU A 153 -0.65 48.30 -28.68
N THR A 154 0.02 49.29 -29.27
CA THR A 154 -0.45 50.07 -30.41
C THR A 154 -0.18 49.42 -31.76
N SER A 155 0.50 48.28 -31.80
CA SER A 155 0.74 47.56 -33.03
C SER A 155 -0.56 46.98 -33.60
N ALA A 156 -0.65 46.81 -34.92
CA ALA A 156 -1.82 46.23 -35.56
C ALA A 156 -2.14 44.82 -35.00
N ALA A 157 -1.12 43.98 -34.79
CA ALA A 157 -1.29 42.64 -34.22
C ALA A 157 -1.78 42.67 -32.76
N ALA A 158 -1.25 43.60 -31.95
CA ALA A 158 -1.71 43.76 -30.57
C ALA A 158 -3.15 44.26 -30.50
N LEU A 159 -3.53 45.24 -31.33
CA LEU A 159 -4.90 45.75 -31.40
C LEU A 159 -5.90 44.65 -31.84
N GLU A 160 -5.54 43.82 -32.81
CA GLU A 160 -6.36 42.71 -33.25
C GLU A 160 -6.53 41.63 -32.14
N PHE A 161 -5.44 41.29 -31.47
CA PHE A 161 -5.47 40.39 -30.34
C PHE A 161 -6.36 40.91 -29.18
N LEU A 162 -6.22 42.18 -28.84
CA LEU A 162 -7.04 42.83 -27.80
C LEU A 162 -8.52 42.89 -28.22
N HIS A 163 -8.80 43.09 -29.51
CA HIS A 163 -10.15 43.05 -30.05
C HIS A 163 -10.76 41.61 -29.89
N ILE A 164 -9.99 40.58 -30.20
CA ILE A 164 -10.43 39.17 -29.98
C ILE A 164 -10.82 38.96 -28.52
N ARG A 165 -9.99 39.41 -27.56
CA ARG A 165 -10.30 39.32 -26.12
C ARG A 165 -11.55 40.11 -25.74
N GLN A 166 -11.75 41.27 -26.30
CA GLN A 166 -12.94 42.10 -26.09
C GLN A 166 -14.21 41.38 -26.57
N GLN A 167 -14.16 40.71 -27.72
CA GLN A 167 -15.29 39.91 -28.22
C GLN A 167 -15.57 38.69 -27.34
N PHE A 168 -14.52 38.00 -26.85
CA PHE A 168 -14.68 36.94 -25.85
C PHE A 168 -15.34 37.48 -24.57
N ALA A 169 -14.89 38.60 -24.05
CA ALA A 169 -15.45 39.19 -22.81
C ALA A 169 -16.93 39.61 -23.03
N ALA A 170 -17.28 40.12 -24.20
CA ALA A 170 -18.66 40.48 -24.53
C ALA A 170 -19.60 39.29 -24.54
N ILE A 171 -19.19 38.16 -25.15
CA ILE A 171 -20.03 36.93 -25.15
C ILE A 171 -20.02 36.21 -23.81
N PHE A 172 -18.90 36.20 -23.09
CA PHE A 172 -18.79 35.63 -21.77
C PHE A 172 -19.71 36.33 -20.77
N ASN A 173 -19.89 37.64 -20.89
CA ASN A 173 -20.76 38.46 -20.03
C ASN A 173 -22.16 38.68 -20.63
N HIS A 174 -22.50 37.99 -21.72
CA HIS A 174 -23.81 38.10 -22.35
C HIS A 174 -24.93 37.64 -21.41
N THR A 175 -26.12 38.18 -21.54
CA THR A 175 -27.27 37.82 -20.69
C THR A 175 -27.66 36.34 -20.76
N ASN A 176 -27.37 35.69 -21.90
CA ASN A 176 -27.61 34.24 -22.10
C ASN A 176 -26.45 33.37 -21.56
N SER A 177 -25.31 33.95 -21.21
CA SER A 177 -24.21 33.20 -20.57
C SER A 177 -24.44 33.08 -19.09
N LYS A 178 -24.86 31.89 -18.65
CA LYS A 178 -25.21 31.56 -17.26
C LYS A 178 -24.05 30.91 -16.57
N ASP A 179 -23.89 31.20 -15.30
CA ASP A 179 -22.89 30.51 -14.47
C ASP A 179 -23.22 29.02 -14.40
N LEU A 180 -22.20 28.19 -14.60
CA LEU A 180 -22.33 26.75 -14.48
C LEU A 180 -22.55 26.38 -13.00
N THR A 181 -23.68 25.76 -12.70
CA THR A 181 -24.05 25.29 -11.36
C THR A 181 -24.60 23.87 -11.41
N HIS A 182 -24.55 23.15 -10.31
CA HIS A 182 -25.14 21.80 -10.23
C HIS A 182 -26.62 21.80 -10.60
N THR A 183 -27.38 22.82 -10.16
CA THR A 183 -28.80 22.96 -10.50
C THR A 183 -29.03 23.16 -12.00
N TRP A 184 -28.18 23.99 -12.64
CA TRP A 184 -28.24 24.17 -14.09
C TRP A 184 -27.97 22.85 -14.83
N ILE A 185 -26.94 22.10 -14.39
CA ILE A 185 -26.57 20.81 -15.00
C ILE A 185 -27.71 19.78 -14.84
N ASP A 186 -28.38 19.72 -13.68
CA ASP A 186 -29.49 18.81 -13.45
C ASP A 186 -30.65 19.10 -14.41
N HIS A 187 -31.02 20.35 -14.60
CA HIS A 187 -32.07 20.76 -15.60
C HIS A 187 -31.64 20.46 -17.04
N TYR A 188 -30.35 20.66 -17.31
CA TYR A 188 -29.80 20.35 -18.65
C TYR A 188 -29.79 18.85 -18.91
N LEU A 189 -29.50 18.02 -17.93
CA LEU A 189 -29.49 16.57 -18.05
C LEU A 189 -30.85 16.02 -18.49
N GLU A 190 -31.91 16.54 -17.94
CA GLU A 190 -33.29 16.15 -18.35
C GLU A 190 -33.49 16.46 -19.84
N ARG A 191 -33.16 17.66 -20.29
CA ARG A 191 -33.24 18.06 -21.70
C ARG A 191 -32.33 17.21 -22.61
N TYR A 192 -31.12 16.94 -22.17
CA TYR A 192 -30.14 16.09 -22.86
C TYR A 192 -30.66 14.67 -23.08
N GLN A 193 -31.27 14.06 -22.03
CA GLN A 193 -31.86 12.72 -22.11
C GLN A 193 -33.06 12.68 -23.02
N GLN A 194 -33.91 13.72 -23.01
CA GLN A 194 -35.07 13.83 -23.88
C GLN A 194 -34.64 13.96 -25.36
N ALA A 195 -33.67 14.84 -25.66
CA ALA A 195 -33.11 15.01 -26.99
C ALA A 195 -32.53 13.71 -27.55
N LYS A 196 -31.78 12.96 -26.71
CA LYS A 196 -31.21 11.66 -27.07
C LYS A 196 -32.27 10.61 -27.39
N LYS A 197 -33.42 10.63 -26.70
CA LYS A 197 -34.54 9.69 -26.96
C LYS A 197 -35.34 10.05 -28.21
N GLN A 198 -35.51 11.32 -28.53
CA GLN A 198 -36.40 11.78 -29.61
C GLN A 198 -35.74 11.82 -30.99
N HIS A 199 -34.49 12.16 -31.10
CA HIS A 199 -33.83 12.44 -32.38
C HIS A 199 -32.65 11.51 -32.72
N GLY A 200 -32.27 10.58 -31.84
CA GLY A 200 -30.95 9.99 -31.92
C GLY A 200 -29.86 11.11 -31.80
N MET A 201 -28.68 10.84 -31.30
CA MET A 201 -27.61 11.84 -31.36
C MET A 201 -27.29 12.17 -32.82
N PRO A 202 -27.10 13.45 -33.20
CA PRO A 202 -26.47 13.76 -34.48
C PRO A 202 -25.13 13.00 -34.52
N ILE A 203 -24.91 12.20 -35.55
CA ILE A 203 -23.67 11.49 -35.79
C ILE A 203 -22.65 12.54 -36.24
N LEU A 204 -22.11 13.31 -35.31
CA LEU A 204 -20.89 14.07 -35.51
C LEU A 204 -19.71 13.12 -35.27
N ALA A 205 -18.68 13.20 -36.09
CA ALA A 205 -17.47 12.41 -35.91
C ALA A 205 -16.94 12.48 -34.47
N ASP A 206 -17.05 13.66 -33.87
CA ASP A 206 -16.66 13.94 -32.48
C ASP A 206 -17.51 13.22 -31.41
N SER A 207 -18.73 12.75 -31.75
CA SER A 207 -19.58 12.01 -30.80
C SER A 207 -19.38 10.49 -30.86
N GLN A 208 -18.68 9.96 -31.86
CA GLN A 208 -18.40 8.53 -31.99
C GLN A 208 -17.37 8.03 -30.94
N ASP A 209 -16.48 8.89 -30.51
CA ASP A 209 -15.48 8.56 -29.48
C ASP A 209 -16.07 8.21 -28.10
N GLU A 210 -17.30 8.67 -27.81
CA GLU A 210 -17.97 8.45 -26.54
C GLU A 210 -18.84 7.19 -26.52
N GLN A 211 -18.85 6.39 -27.61
CA GLN A 211 -19.57 5.11 -27.70
C GLN A 211 -18.75 3.92 -27.24
N SER A 212 -17.66 4.14 -26.49
CA SER A 212 -16.92 3.04 -25.86
C SER A 212 -17.84 2.30 -24.87
N GLU A 213 -17.86 0.98 -24.94
CA GLU A 213 -18.54 0.16 -23.95
C GLU A 213 -18.10 0.57 -22.54
N PRO A 214 -19.05 0.59 -21.55
CA PRO A 214 -18.67 0.91 -20.18
C PRO A 214 -17.58 -0.07 -19.73
N PRO A 215 -16.55 0.42 -19.02
CA PRO A 215 -15.47 -0.43 -18.54
C PRO A 215 -16.01 -1.62 -17.75
N ALA A 216 -15.54 -2.82 -18.07
CA ALA A 216 -15.90 -4.05 -17.39
C ALA A 216 -14.80 -4.47 -16.39
N PRO A 217 -15.15 -5.09 -15.26
CA PRO A 217 -14.16 -5.57 -14.31
C PRO A 217 -13.33 -6.71 -14.91
N ASN A 218 -12.03 -6.71 -14.69
CA ASN A 218 -11.14 -7.81 -15.07
C ASN A 218 -11.35 -9.05 -14.17
N ALA A 219 -10.77 -10.20 -14.52
CA ALA A 219 -10.95 -11.46 -13.80
C ALA A 219 -10.68 -11.33 -12.29
N VAL A 220 -9.57 -10.69 -11.90
CA VAL A 220 -9.21 -10.48 -10.49
C VAL A 220 -10.21 -9.56 -9.77
N GLN A 221 -10.70 -8.54 -10.44
CA GLN A 221 -11.73 -7.66 -9.88
C GLN A 221 -13.07 -8.38 -9.70
N VAL A 222 -13.44 -9.28 -10.62
CA VAL A 222 -14.65 -10.13 -10.48
C VAL A 222 -14.53 -11.03 -9.26
N GLU A 223 -13.40 -11.69 -9.04
CA GLU A 223 -13.15 -12.49 -7.85
C GLU A 223 -13.25 -11.64 -6.56
N ALA A 224 -12.62 -10.47 -6.55
CA ALA A 224 -12.66 -9.55 -5.40
C ALA A 224 -14.08 -9.05 -5.11
N LEU A 225 -14.87 -8.70 -6.14
CA LEU A 225 -16.27 -8.29 -6.00
C LEU A 225 -17.14 -9.43 -5.44
N THR A 226 -16.88 -10.66 -5.89
CA THR A 226 -17.56 -11.85 -5.37
C THR A 226 -17.26 -12.05 -3.88
N ALA A 227 -16.00 -11.91 -3.48
CA ALA A 227 -15.57 -12.00 -2.08
C ALA A 227 -16.17 -10.86 -1.22
N LEU A 228 -16.24 -9.63 -1.75
CA LEU A 228 -16.88 -8.50 -1.08
C LEU A 228 -18.39 -8.73 -0.84
N ASN A 229 -19.09 -9.31 -1.80
CA ASN A 229 -20.49 -9.67 -1.64
C ASN A 229 -20.69 -10.78 -0.59
N ALA A 230 -19.84 -11.82 -0.63
CA ALA A 230 -19.88 -12.91 0.35
C ALA A 230 -19.64 -12.38 1.78
N THR A 231 -18.69 -11.48 1.97
CA THR A 231 -18.37 -10.86 3.26
C THR A 231 -19.55 -10.05 3.83
N ARG A 232 -20.23 -9.27 2.98
CA ARG A 232 -21.45 -8.54 3.39
C ARG A 232 -22.60 -9.48 3.77
N ALA A 233 -22.76 -10.58 3.02
CA ALA A 233 -23.76 -11.60 3.33
C ALA A 233 -23.50 -12.28 4.69
N GLN A 234 -22.24 -12.36 5.11
CA GLN A 234 -21.83 -12.83 6.44
C GLN A 234 -22.05 -11.82 7.56
N GLY A 235 -22.45 -10.58 7.23
CA GLY A 235 -22.77 -9.53 8.19
C GLY A 235 -21.59 -8.62 8.56
N PHE A 236 -20.45 -8.72 7.88
CA PHE A 236 -19.34 -7.80 8.10
C PHE A 236 -19.67 -6.39 7.56
N SER A 237 -19.33 -5.38 8.35
CA SER A 237 -19.50 -3.97 7.98
C SER A 237 -18.23 -3.33 7.46
N ARG A 238 -17.09 -4.03 7.57
CA ARG A 238 -15.77 -3.56 7.11
C ARG A 238 -15.00 -4.68 6.44
N GLY A 239 -14.12 -4.35 5.51
CA GLY A 239 -13.26 -5.33 4.88
C GLY A 239 -12.02 -4.73 4.25
N LEU A 240 -10.90 -5.46 4.31
CA LEU A 240 -9.64 -5.10 3.68
C LEU A 240 -9.44 -5.89 2.39
N VAL A 241 -9.11 -5.19 1.31
CA VAL A 241 -8.68 -5.79 0.05
C VAL A 241 -7.24 -5.39 -0.25
N VAL A 242 -6.41 -6.39 -0.48
CA VAL A 242 -4.99 -6.24 -0.80
C VAL A 242 -4.78 -6.57 -2.27
N LEU A 243 -4.45 -5.54 -3.06
CA LEU A 243 -4.16 -5.68 -4.48
C LEU A 243 -2.87 -4.95 -4.83
N ALA A 244 -1.94 -5.62 -5.50
CA ALA A 244 -0.70 -5.00 -5.94
C ALA A 244 -0.95 -3.74 -6.79
N THR A 245 0.02 -2.82 -6.77
CA THR A 245 -0.04 -1.60 -7.59
C THR A 245 -0.21 -1.97 -9.07
N GLY A 246 -1.13 -1.29 -9.75
CA GLY A 246 -1.41 -1.55 -11.17
C GLY A 246 -2.56 -2.51 -11.44
N MET A 247 -3.09 -3.22 -10.45
CA MET A 247 -4.19 -4.18 -10.63
C MET A 247 -5.59 -3.55 -10.57
N GLY A 248 -5.69 -2.22 -10.47
CA GLY A 248 -6.96 -1.49 -10.58
C GLY A 248 -7.78 -1.41 -9.29
N LYS A 249 -7.16 -1.13 -8.13
CA LYS A 249 -7.83 -0.93 -6.83
C LYS A 249 -8.97 0.10 -6.89
N THR A 250 -8.72 1.25 -7.51
CA THR A 250 -9.72 2.33 -7.64
C THR A 250 -10.91 1.90 -8.47
N TRP A 251 -10.68 1.16 -9.56
CA TRP A 251 -11.72 0.55 -10.37
C TRP A 251 -12.56 -0.44 -9.59
N LEU A 252 -11.92 -1.30 -8.77
CA LEU A 252 -12.62 -2.24 -7.90
C LEU A 252 -13.57 -1.50 -6.96
N ALA A 253 -13.11 -0.43 -6.31
CA ALA A 253 -13.96 0.36 -5.42
C ALA A 253 -15.16 1.01 -6.16
N ALA A 254 -14.93 1.49 -7.38
CA ALA A 254 -15.99 2.10 -8.19
C ALA A 254 -17.02 1.06 -8.69
N PHE A 255 -16.59 -0.14 -9.10
CA PHE A 255 -17.47 -1.25 -9.44
C PHE A 255 -18.29 -1.71 -8.22
N ASP A 256 -17.65 -1.80 -7.06
CA ASP A 256 -18.30 -2.22 -5.82
C ASP A 256 -19.35 -1.19 -5.36
N ALA A 257 -19.02 0.10 -5.43
CA ALA A 257 -19.97 1.19 -5.14
C ALA A 257 -21.19 1.18 -6.09
N LEU A 258 -20.96 0.91 -7.37
CA LEU A 258 -22.02 0.77 -8.38
C LEU A 258 -22.89 -0.45 -8.08
N GLN A 259 -22.29 -1.60 -7.79
CA GLN A 259 -22.99 -2.86 -7.54
C GLN A 259 -23.85 -2.80 -6.27
N THR A 260 -23.36 -2.11 -5.22
CA THR A 260 -24.10 -1.92 -3.97
C THR A 260 -25.15 -0.80 -4.05
N GLN A 261 -25.25 -0.09 -5.17
CA GLN A 261 -26.14 1.06 -5.37
C GLN A 261 -26.02 2.10 -4.26
N SER A 262 -24.78 2.33 -3.81
CA SER A 262 -24.52 3.28 -2.72
C SER A 262 -24.83 4.70 -3.17
N THR A 263 -25.63 5.41 -2.37
CA THR A 263 -26.11 6.76 -2.72
C THR A 263 -25.19 7.86 -2.25
N LYS A 264 -24.46 7.64 -1.15
CA LYS A 264 -23.49 8.58 -0.58
C LYS A 264 -22.18 7.86 -0.31
N VAL A 265 -21.18 8.14 -1.12
CA VAL A 265 -19.86 7.51 -1.08
C VAL A 265 -18.82 8.51 -0.63
N LEU A 266 -17.98 8.13 0.32
CA LEU A 266 -16.77 8.85 0.71
C LEU A 266 -15.53 8.08 0.27
N PHE A 267 -14.72 8.67 -0.59
CA PHE A 267 -13.39 8.15 -0.95
C PHE A 267 -12.31 8.96 -0.24
N VAL A 268 -11.45 8.31 0.52
CA VAL A 268 -10.42 8.96 1.35
C VAL A 268 -9.04 8.56 0.89
N ALA A 269 -8.18 9.56 0.67
CA ALA A 269 -6.76 9.37 0.39
C ALA A 269 -5.93 10.50 1.00
N HIS A 270 -4.61 10.34 1.05
CA HIS A 270 -3.73 11.35 1.62
C HIS A 270 -3.22 12.38 0.60
N ARG A 271 -3.30 12.09 -0.72
CA ARG A 271 -2.86 12.98 -1.81
C ARG A 271 -4.02 13.37 -2.71
N GLU A 272 -4.01 14.62 -3.16
CA GLU A 272 -5.05 15.17 -4.03
C GLU A 272 -5.08 14.51 -5.41
N GLU A 273 -3.92 14.15 -5.95
CA GLU A 273 -3.83 13.47 -7.25
C GLU A 273 -4.56 12.13 -7.26
N ILE A 274 -4.50 11.40 -6.12
CA ILE A 274 -5.24 10.13 -5.96
C ILE A 274 -6.74 10.41 -5.95
N LEU A 275 -7.18 11.49 -5.28
CA LEU A 275 -8.58 11.88 -5.23
C LEU A 275 -9.13 12.25 -6.61
N LEU A 276 -8.38 13.01 -7.40
CA LEU A 276 -8.76 13.40 -8.77
C LEU A 276 -8.81 12.20 -9.72
N GLN A 277 -7.83 11.28 -9.58
CA GLN A 277 -7.83 10.03 -10.36
C GLN A 277 -9.01 9.13 -9.98
N ALA A 278 -9.33 9.04 -8.69
CA ALA A 278 -10.48 8.29 -8.21
C ALA A 278 -11.79 8.91 -8.71
N GLU A 279 -11.94 10.24 -8.63
CA GLU A 279 -13.08 10.96 -9.15
C GLU A 279 -13.30 10.64 -10.64
N LYS A 280 -12.26 10.73 -11.46
CA LYS A 280 -12.30 10.37 -12.87
C LYS A 280 -12.79 8.95 -13.10
N THR A 281 -12.26 7.98 -12.33
CA THR A 281 -12.63 6.57 -12.42
C THR A 281 -14.10 6.33 -12.06
N PHE A 282 -14.57 6.93 -10.95
CA PHE A 282 -15.96 6.80 -10.51
C PHE A 282 -16.94 7.44 -11.50
N CYS A 283 -16.59 8.60 -12.08
CA CYS A 283 -17.42 9.29 -13.07
C CYS A 283 -17.60 8.48 -14.36
N GLN A 284 -16.64 7.64 -14.73
CA GLN A 284 -16.77 6.76 -15.90
C GLN A 284 -17.83 5.67 -15.68
N LEU A 285 -18.01 5.20 -14.45
CA LEU A 285 -19.02 4.18 -14.10
C LEU A 285 -20.33 4.77 -13.62
N ILE A 286 -20.29 5.92 -12.93
CA ILE A 286 -21.46 6.57 -12.34
C ILE A 286 -21.56 8.01 -12.88
N PRO A 287 -21.81 8.18 -14.18
CA PRO A 287 -21.69 9.49 -14.85
C PRO A 287 -22.68 10.55 -14.36
N ASN A 288 -23.75 10.15 -13.73
CA ASN A 288 -24.81 11.05 -13.23
C ASN A 288 -24.63 11.45 -11.77
N ALA A 289 -23.60 10.92 -11.07
CA ALA A 289 -23.37 11.27 -9.67
C ALA A 289 -22.81 12.69 -9.54
N LYS A 290 -23.26 13.40 -8.49
CA LYS A 290 -22.67 14.69 -8.09
C LYS A 290 -21.37 14.42 -7.36
N THR A 291 -20.25 14.82 -7.93
CA THR A 291 -18.92 14.70 -7.33
C THR A 291 -18.53 15.97 -6.59
N GLY A 292 -17.63 15.88 -5.65
CA GLY A 292 -17.04 17.02 -4.95
C GLY A 292 -15.74 16.66 -4.25
N LEU A 293 -14.89 17.66 -4.08
CA LEU A 293 -13.63 17.54 -3.34
C LEU A 293 -13.79 18.08 -1.91
N TYR A 294 -13.07 17.46 -0.97
CA TYR A 294 -12.99 17.90 0.42
C TYR A 294 -11.53 17.90 0.91
N ASN A 295 -10.89 19.05 0.85
CA ASN A 295 -9.50 19.22 1.23
C ASN A 295 -9.26 20.57 1.92
N GLY A 296 -8.01 21.00 2.06
CA GLY A 296 -7.65 22.28 2.70
C GLY A 296 -8.19 23.53 1.99
N VAL A 297 -8.51 23.43 0.71
CA VAL A 297 -8.97 24.55 -0.14
C VAL A 297 -10.47 24.42 -0.42
N THR A 298 -10.91 23.26 -0.85
CA THR A 298 -12.32 22.99 -1.24
C THR A 298 -12.98 22.12 -0.19
N GLN A 299 -14.21 22.47 0.24
CA GLN A 299 -14.95 21.76 1.28
C GLN A 299 -16.41 21.55 0.89
N ASN A 300 -16.64 20.75 -0.18
CA ASN A 300 -17.97 20.39 -0.62
C ASN A 300 -18.63 19.41 0.37
N THR A 301 -19.83 19.73 0.87
CA THR A 301 -20.58 18.87 1.80
C THR A 301 -21.84 18.29 1.20
N GLN A 302 -22.16 18.62 -0.08
CA GLN A 302 -23.41 18.25 -0.74
C GLN A 302 -23.23 17.16 -1.82
N ALA A 303 -21.99 16.74 -2.07
CA ALA A 303 -21.70 15.75 -3.08
C ALA A 303 -22.23 14.35 -2.70
N MET A 304 -22.67 13.60 -3.70
CA MET A 304 -23.00 12.16 -3.56
C MET A 304 -21.73 11.31 -3.51
N LEU A 305 -20.76 11.64 -4.36
CA LEU A 305 -19.43 11.05 -4.36
C LEU A 305 -18.44 12.11 -3.85
N LEU A 306 -18.02 11.98 -2.60
CA LEU A 306 -17.11 12.93 -1.96
C LEU A 306 -15.71 12.34 -1.92
N PHE A 307 -14.73 13.06 -2.50
CA PHE A 307 -13.32 12.68 -2.51
C PHE A 307 -12.57 13.56 -1.51
N ALA A 308 -12.13 12.97 -0.41
CA ALA A 308 -11.64 13.73 0.74
C ALA A 308 -10.19 13.44 1.09
N SER A 309 -9.41 14.51 1.36
CA SER A 309 -8.09 14.38 1.97
C SER A 309 -8.22 14.02 3.45
N VAL A 310 -7.58 12.94 3.89
CA VAL A 310 -7.58 12.51 5.29
C VAL A 310 -7.02 13.59 6.22
N ALA A 311 -6.01 14.34 5.78
CA ALA A 311 -5.42 15.44 6.55
C ALA A 311 -6.43 16.55 6.89
N THR A 312 -7.51 16.66 6.13
CA THR A 312 -8.60 17.61 6.38
C THR A 312 -9.77 16.95 7.09
N ILE A 313 -10.37 15.91 6.46
CA ILE A 313 -11.60 15.31 6.99
C ILE A 313 -11.37 14.56 8.32
N GLY A 314 -10.16 14.04 8.59
CA GLY A 314 -9.82 13.35 9.82
C GLY A 314 -9.70 14.23 11.07
N LYS A 315 -9.84 15.57 10.93
CA LYS A 315 -9.88 16.49 12.07
C LYS A 315 -11.28 16.55 12.67
N GLN A 316 -11.38 16.64 14.01
CA GLN A 316 -12.63 16.57 14.74
C GLN A 316 -13.66 17.62 14.28
N ASN A 317 -13.22 18.85 14.03
CA ASN A 317 -14.09 19.93 13.57
C ASN A 317 -14.64 19.73 12.14
N HIS A 318 -13.97 18.93 11.32
CA HIS A 318 -14.44 18.59 9.98
C HIS A 318 -15.35 17.36 9.99
N LEU A 319 -15.06 16.35 10.84
CA LEU A 319 -15.92 15.20 11.05
C LEU A 319 -17.33 15.60 11.49
N GLN A 320 -17.42 16.51 12.48
CA GLN A 320 -18.69 17.00 13.05
C GLN A 320 -19.58 17.76 12.05
N ARG A 321 -19.11 18.08 10.86
CA ARG A 321 -19.94 18.68 9.79
C ARG A 321 -20.85 17.66 9.10
N PHE A 322 -20.60 16.39 9.34
CA PHE A 322 -21.37 15.29 8.77
C PHE A 322 -22.00 14.48 9.91
N ALA A 323 -23.19 13.94 9.69
CA ALA A 323 -23.74 12.94 10.60
C ALA A 323 -22.87 11.66 10.55
N ALA A 324 -22.81 10.91 11.64
CA ALA A 324 -21.99 9.70 11.71
C ALA A 324 -22.39 8.63 10.66
N ASP A 325 -23.67 8.59 10.27
CA ASP A 325 -24.27 7.71 9.27
C ASP A 325 -24.46 8.40 7.91
N HIS A 326 -23.79 9.55 7.67
CA HIS A 326 -23.98 10.34 6.46
C HIS A 326 -23.61 9.57 5.18
N PHE A 327 -22.55 8.75 5.23
CA PHE A 327 -22.08 7.98 4.09
C PHE A 327 -22.54 6.53 4.17
N ASP A 328 -23.11 6.02 3.09
CA ASP A 328 -23.48 4.60 2.96
C ASP A 328 -22.23 3.71 2.79
N TYR A 329 -21.24 4.23 2.06
CA TYR A 329 -20.06 3.51 1.66
C TYR A 329 -18.82 4.38 1.81
N ILE A 330 -17.81 3.87 2.49
CA ILE A 330 -16.53 4.56 2.68
C ILE A 330 -15.43 3.70 2.08
N VAL A 331 -14.61 4.30 1.22
CA VAL A 331 -13.39 3.71 0.67
C VAL A 331 -12.19 4.45 1.25
N VAL A 332 -11.26 3.73 1.82
CA VAL A 332 -9.99 4.28 2.30
C VAL A 332 -8.87 3.67 1.48
N ASP A 333 -8.27 4.47 0.61
CA ASP A 333 -7.13 4.05 -0.20
C ASP A 333 -5.82 4.19 0.57
N GLU A 334 -4.82 3.39 0.19
CA GLU A 334 -3.55 3.23 0.89
C GLU A 334 -3.76 2.98 2.40
N PHE A 335 -4.60 1.99 2.69
CA PHE A 335 -5.07 1.66 4.04
C PHE A 335 -3.93 1.28 5.01
N HIS A 336 -2.73 1.01 4.52
CA HIS A 336 -1.55 0.82 5.35
C HIS A 336 -1.19 2.06 6.21
N HIS A 337 -1.71 3.24 5.87
CA HIS A 337 -1.62 4.45 6.70
C HIS A 337 -2.71 4.56 7.78
N ALA A 338 -3.66 3.61 7.83
CA ALA A 338 -4.84 3.70 8.70
C ALA A 338 -4.52 3.67 10.21
N ALA A 339 -3.34 3.25 10.62
CA ALA A 339 -2.86 3.32 11.99
C ALA A 339 -2.67 4.76 12.49
N ALA A 340 -2.51 5.75 11.61
CA ALA A 340 -2.34 7.15 11.99
C ALA A 340 -3.62 7.74 12.61
N ARG A 341 -3.46 8.65 13.57
CA ARG A 341 -4.55 9.26 14.37
C ARG A 341 -5.69 9.83 13.52
N SER A 342 -5.37 10.53 12.43
CA SER A 342 -6.38 11.14 11.55
C SER A 342 -7.29 10.09 10.89
N TYR A 343 -6.74 8.94 10.50
CA TYR A 343 -7.52 7.82 9.97
C TYR A 343 -8.35 7.15 11.07
N ARG A 344 -7.77 6.87 12.24
CA ARG A 344 -8.48 6.29 13.39
C ARG A 344 -9.68 7.15 13.81
N ASN A 345 -9.53 8.47 13.87
CA ASN A 345 -10.63 9.40 14.16
C ASN A 345 -11.78 9.24 13.14
N LEU A 346 -11.46 9.17 11.86
CA LEU A 346 -12.43 8.98 10.79
C LEU A 346 -13.15 7.62 10.90
N LEU A 347 -12.36 6.56 11.10
CA LEU A 347 -12.86 5.18 11.19
C LEU A 347 -13.74 4.95 12.42
N THR A 348 -13.50 5.69 13.50
CA THR A 348 -14.29 5.63 14.74
C THR A 348 -15.56 6.47 14.64
N TYR A 349 -15.49 7.64 13.98
CA TYR A 349 -16.60 8.56 13.87
C TYR A 349 -17.71 8.08 12.94
N PHE A 350 -17.35 7.67 11.71
CA PHE A 350 -18.34 7.28 10.71
C PHE A 350 -18.82 5.85 10.90
N LYS A 351 -20.12 5.65 10.65
CA LYS A 351 -20.81 4.35 10.71
C LYS A 351 -21.46 4.05 9.37
N PRO A 352 -20.68 3.75 8.30
CA PRO A 352 -21.23 3.41 7.00
C PRO A 352 -21.90 2.04 7.01
N LYS A 353 -22.70 1.73 5.99
CA LYS A 353 -23.20 0.36 5.76
C LYS A 353 -22.03 -0.58 5.46
N PHE A 354 -21.02 -0.11 4.72
CA PHE A 354 -19.78 -0.85 4.49
C PHE A 354 -18.58 0.08 4.35
N LEU A 355 -17.45 -0.33 4.92
CA LEU A 355 -16.14 0.33 4.79
C LEU A 355 -15.17 -0.60 4.07
N LEU A 356 -14.62 -0.14 2.96
CA LEU A 356 -13.60 -0.83 2.18
C LEU A 356 -12.22 -0.19 2.40
N GLY A 357 -11.30 -0.93 3.01
CA GLY A 357 -9.88 -0.60 3.01
C GLY A 357 -9.19 -1.17 1.77
N LEU A 358 -8.41 -0.36 1.07
CA LEU A 358 -7.60 -0.77 -0.08
C LEU A 358 -6.13 -0.53 0.21
N THR A 359 -5.29 -1.53 -0.06
CA THR A 359 -3.83 -1.37 0.02
C THR A 359 -3.12 -2.22 -1.03
N ALA A 360 -1.90 -1.80 -1.42
CA ALA A 360 -1.08 -2.58 -2.35
C ALA A 360 -0.24 -3.63 -1.66
N THR A 361 0.20 -3.34 -0.45
CA THR A 361 1.08 -4.19 0.35
C THR A 361 0.71 -4.02 1.81
N PRO A 362 0.04 -4.98 2.43
CA PRO A 362 0.08 -5.05 3.87
C PRO A 362 1.47 -5.58 4.21
N GLU A 363 2.30 -4.81 4.87
CA GLU A 363 3.47 -5.40 5.49
C GLU A 363 3.02 -6.40 6.54
N ARG A 364 3.70 -7.53 6.65
CA ARG A 364 3.31 -8.58 7.61
C ARG A 364 3.33 -8.09 9.07
N SER A 365 4.09 -7.05 9.34
CA SER A 365 4.20 -6.39 10.64
C SER A 365 2.96 -5.55 11.01
N ASP A 366 2.32 -4.90 10.01
CA ASP A 366 1.16 -4.01 10.24
C ASP A 366 -0.18 -4.71 10.04
N GLN A 367 -0.19 -5.93 9.49
CA GLN A 367 -1.43 -6.63 9.13
C GLN A 367 -2.40 -6.76 10.29
N ALA A 368 -1.92 -7.03 11.50
CA ALA A 368 -2.80 -7.24 12.65
C ALA A 368 -3.48 -5.93 13.09
N ASP A 369 -2.75 -4.81 13.11
CA ASP A 369 -3.30 -3.50 13.49
C ASP A 369 -4.26 -2.99 12.43
N ILE A 370 -3.86 -3.07 11.16
CA ILE A 370 -4.67 -2.67 10.01
C ILE A 370 -5.91 -3.55 9.88
N LEU A 371 -5.76 -4.88 10.03
CA LEU A 371 -6.88 -5.81 10.00
C LEU A 371 -7.87 -5.56 11.14
N SER A 372 -7.40 -5.21 12.34
CA SER A 372 -8.28 -4.89 13.46
C SER A 372 -9.18 -3.68 13.18
N LEU A 373 -8.71 -2.71 12.38
CA LEU A 373 -9.50 -1.56 11.94
C LEU A 373 -10.55 -1.93 10.87
N CYS A 374 -10.42 -3.11 10.26
CA CYS A 374 -11.36 -3.71 9.31
C CYS A 374 -12.07 -4.95 9.89
N ASP A 375 -12.36 -4.97 11.18
CA ASP A 375 -13.04 -6.09 11.87
C ASP A 375 -12.31 -7.44 11.70
N SER A 376 -10.98 -7.42 11.58
CA SER A 376 -10.12 -8.57 11.25
C SER A 376 -10.50 -9.30 9.95
N ASN A 377 -11.18 -8.62 9.05
CA ASN A 377 -11.76 -9.16 7.83
C ASN A 377 -10.88 -8.86 6.61
N LEU A 378 -9.94 -9.76 6.29
CA LEU A 378 -9.21 -9.77 5.01
C LEU A 378 -10.10 -10.45 3.96
N VAL A 379 -10.72 -9.65 3.10
CA VAL A 379 -11.68 -10.13 2.09
C VAL A 379 -10.98 -10.78 0.91
N PHE A 380 -9.89 -10.16 0.43
CA PHE A 380 -9.22 -10.61 -0.78
C PHE A 380 -7.76 -10.15 -0.83
N GLU A 381 -6.88 -11.01 -1.34
CA GLU A 381 -5.46 -10.69 -1.50
C GLU A 381 -4.91 -11.21 -2.83
N ARG A 382 -4.24 -10.34 -3.61
CA ARG A 382 -3.45 -10.68 -4.80
C ARG A 382 -2.18 -9.83 -4.85
N ASN A 383 -1.04 -10.49 -4.84
CA ASN A 383 0.27 -9.85 -4.90
C ASN A 383 0.73 -9.59 -6.35
N LEU A 384 1.93 -9.03 -6.51
CA LEU A 384 2.52 -8.69 -7.80
C LEU A 384 2.70 -9.92 -8.71
N VAL A 385 3.10 -11.06 -8.15
CA VAL A 385 3.33 -12.31 -8.88
C VAL A 385 2.03 -12.76 -9.56
N HIS A 386 0.92 -12.79 -8.81
CA HIS A 386 -0.39 -13.11 -9.38
C HIS A 386 -0.79 -12.16 -10.51
N GLY A 387 -0.49 -10.85 -10.39
CA GLY A 387 -0.80 -9.87 -11.44
C GLY A 387 -0.03 -10.11 -12.74
N ILE A 388 1.21 -10.63 -12.65
CA ILE A 388 2.01 -11.02 -13.83
C ILE A 388 1.52 -12.34 -14.41
N ASP A 389 1.28 -13.36 -13.59
CA ASP A 389 0.78 -14.66 -14.03
C ASP A 389 -0.58 -14.54 -14.74
N GLU A 390 -1.49 -13.72 -14.23
CA GLU A 390 -2.78 -13.38 -14.83
C GLU A 390 -2.67 -12.43 -16.04
N LYS A 391 -1.45 -12.05 -16.42
CA LYS A 391 -1.18 -11.15 -17.54
C LYS A 391 -1.88 -9.78 -17.44
N ILE A 392 -2.22 -9.32 -16.24
CA ILE A 392 -2.70 -7.96 -15.96
C ILE A 392 -1.54 -6.99 -15.96
N LEU A 393 -0.39 -7.45 -15.47
CA LEU A 393 0.88 -6.73 -15.46
C LEU A 393 1.84 -7.34 -16.48
N VAL A 394 2.83 -6.54 -16.92
CA VAL A 394 3.92 -7.05 -17.77
C VAL A 394 5.01 -7.68 -16.90
N PRO A 395 5.76 -8.69 -17.41
CA PRO A 395 6.94 -9.18 -16.72
C PRO A 395 8.05 -8.13 -16.66
N PHE A 396 9.07 -8.38 -15.83
CA PHE A 396 10.17 -7.44 -15.65
C PHE A 396 11.56 -8.09 -15.73
N ASP A 397 12.53 -7.29 -16.21
CA ASP A 397 13.96 -7.59 -16.14
C ASP A 397 14.59 -6.65 -15.09
N TYR A 398 14.96 -7.18 -13.93
CA TYR A 398 15.60 -6.41 -12.87
C TYR A 398 17.12 -6.62 -12.88
N HIS A 399 17.87 -5.52 -12.89
CA HIS A 399 19.31 -5.48 -12.85
C HIS A 399 19.79 -4.73 -11.61
N GLY A 400 20.19 -5.48 -10.57
CA GLY A 400 20.85 -4.93 -9.38
C GLY A 400 22.34 -4.76 -9.64
N ILE A 401 22.79 -3.52 -9.75
CA ILE A 401 24.17 -3.14 -10.10
C ILE A 401 24.88 -2.63 -8.85
N TYR A 402 26.07 -3.12 -8.59
CA TYR A 402 26.87 -2.61 -7.48
C TYR A 402 27.34 -1.18 -7.76
N ASP A 403 26.94 -0.23 -6.88
CA ASP A 403 27.36 1.17 -6.97
C ASP A 403 28.77 1.36 -6.45
N GLN A 404 29.76 0.97 -7.26
CA GLN A 404 31.20 1.04 -6.93
C GLN A 404 31.74 2.47 -6.84
N ALA A 405 30.97 3.46 -7.25
CA ALA A 405 31.40 4.85 -7.23
C ALA A 405 31.18 5.53 -5.86
N VAL A 406 30.37 4.93 -4.99
CA VAL A 406 29.96 5.49 -3.70
C VAL A 406 30.21 4.49 -2.58
N ASN A 407 30.87 4.95 -1.52
CA ASN A 407 30.98 4.17 -0.27
C ASN A 407 29.89 4.63 0.71
N TYR A 408 28.76 3.91 0.72
CA TYR A 408 27.61 4.26 1.56
C TYR A 408 27.88 4.07 3.05
N GLN A 409 28.86 3.28 3.46
CA GLN A 409 29.24 3.10 4.87
C GLN A 409 29.89 4.37 5.48
N GLU A 410 30.43 5.26 4.65
CA GLU A 410 31.04 6.51 5.07
C GLU A 410 30.01 7.66 5.17
N ILE A 411 28.81 7.47 4.62
CA ILE A 411 27.74 8.48 4.68
C ILE A 411 27.07 8.41 6.05
N PRO A 412 27.00 9.52 6.79
CA PRO A 412 26.35 9.53 8.11
C PRO A 412 24.91 9.03 8.02
N TRP A 413 24.59 8.10 8.92
CA TRP A 413 23.27 7.51 9.02
C TRP A 413 22.62 7.86 10.36
N ARG A 414 21.41 8.45 10.35
CA ARG A 414 20.68 8.84 11.57
C ARG A 414 19.19 8.67 11.37
N ASN A 415 18.49 8.15 12.39
CA ASN A 415 17.03 7.98 12.38
C ASN A 415 16.48 7.23 11.14
N GLY A 416 17.16 6.12 10.76
CA GLY A 416 16.74 5.32 9.61
C GLY A 416 16.98 5.96 8.24
N LYS A 417 17.75 7.05 8.14
CA LYS A 417 18.03 7.78 6.88
C LYS A 417 19.48 8.22 6.78
N PHE A 418 19.97 8.26 5.56
CA PHE A 418 21.23 8.92 5.27
C PHE A 418 21.10 10.43 5.48
N ASP A 419 22.19 11.06 5.95
CA ASP A 419 22.29 12.52 5.98
C ASP A 419 22.07 13.07 4.55
N PRO A 420 21.04 13.91 4.31
CA PRO A 420 20.67 14.32 2.95
C PRO A 420 21.77 15.03 2.18
N ASP A 421 22.50 15.94 2.83
CA ASP A 421 23.55 16.72 2.18
C ASP A 421 24.76 15.85 1.85
N SER A 422 25.19 14.98 2.77
CA SER A 422 26.29 14.06 2.56
C SER A 422 25.97 13.05 1.46
N LEU A 423 24.72 12.53 1.45
CA LEU A 423 24.26 11.62 0.41
C LEU A 423 24.22 12.31 -0.96
N ASP A 424 23.67 13.51 -1.04
CA ASP A 424 23.57 14.27 -2.27
C ASP A 424 24.96 14.56 -2.89
N ASN A 425 25.91 14.98 -2.06
CA ASN A 425 27.28 15.20 -2.48
C ASN A 425 27.99 13.92 -2.95
N ALA A 426 27.70 12.78 -2.34
CA ALA A 426 28.26 11.49 -2.75
C ALA A 426 27.67 11.00 -4.08
N LEU A 427 26.38 11.25 -4.31
CA LEU A 427 25.65 10.79 -5.50
C LEU A 427 25.83 11.71 -6.72
N ALA A 428 25.94 13.02 -6.54
CA ALA A 428 26.08 13.99 -7.63
C ALA A 428 27.56 14.14 -8.05
N THR A 429 28.17 13.07 -8.50
CA THR A 429 29.56 13.03 -8.94
C THR A 429 29.70 12.56 -10.40
N GLN A 430 30.64 13.15 -11.13
CA GLN A 430 30.91 12.81 -12.53
C GLN A 430 31.20 11.31 -12.72
N ARG A 431 31.99 10.73 -11.81
CA ARG A 431 32.33 9.30 -11.84
C ARG A 431 31.10 8.40 -11.72
N ARG A 432 30.18 8.76 -10.83
CA ARG A 432 28.94 8.01 -10.65
C ARG A 432 27.99 8.18 -11.82
N ALA A 433 27.86 9.41 -12.32
CA ALA A 433 27.01 9.68 -13.48
C ALA A 433 27.47 8.90 -14.71
N GLU A 434 28.78 8.80 -14.95
CA GLU A 434 29.32 7.98 -16.03
C GLU A 434 29.03 6.50 -15.84
N HIS A 435 29.17 5.97 -14.61
CA HIS A 435 28.83 4.59 -14.28
C HIS A 435 27.35 4.30 -14.50
N VAL A 436 26.47 5.20 -14.05
CA VAL A 436 25.01 5.10 -14.25
C VAL A 436 24.67 5.14 -15.75
N TYR A 437 25.27 6.06 -16.49
CA TYR A 437 25.05 6.24 -17.92
C TYR A 437 25.40 4.97 -18.71
N GLN A 438 26.57 4.36 -18.45
CA GLN A 438 27.02 3.16 -19.15
C GLN A 438 26.05 2.00 -18.97
N HIS A 439 25.61 1.74 -17.74
CA HIS A 439 24.69 0.66 -17.46
C HIS A 439 23.29 0.94 -18.01
N TRP A 440 22.80 2.17 -17.85
CA TRP A 440 21.51 2.59 -18.40
C TRP A 440 21.50 2.49 -19.92
N HIS A 441 22.51 3.02 -20.61
CA HIS A 441 22.58 3.03 -22.07
C HIS A 441 22.57 1.62 -22.68
N GLN A 442 23.19 0.65 -22.01
CA GLN A 442 23.22 -0.75 -22.44
C GLN A 442 21.88 -1.49 -22.24
N LYS A 443 21.11 -1.12 -21.23
CA LYS A 443 19.94 -1.89 -20.77
C LYS A 443 18.60 -1.21 -21.02
N LYS A 444 18.58 0.11 -21.24
CA LYS A 444 17.35 0.90 -21.44
C LYS A 444 16.53 0.42 -22.63
N GLN A 445 15.24 0.65 -22.55
CA GLN A 445 14.33 0.60 -23.67
C GLN A 445 14.10 2.01 -24.23
N THR A 446 12.86 2.49 -24.36
CA THR A 446 12.56 3.76 -25.05
C THR A 446 12.21 4.90 -24.12
N ARG A 447 11.51 4.65 -23.00
CA ARG A 447 10.97 5.68 -22.08
C ARG A 447 11.42 5.41 -20.67
N THR A 448 12.36 6.21 -20.17
CA THR A 448 12.95 6.01 -18.85
C THR A 448 12.41 7.00 -17.83
N LEU A 449 11.94 6.49 -16.68
CA LEU A 449 11.70 7.25 -15.46
C LEU A 449 12.82 6.95 -14.44
N ALA A 450 13.53 8.00 -14.00
CA ALA A 450 14.61 7.89 -13.03
C ALA A 450 14.21 8.54 -11.69
N PHE A 451 14.43 7.82 -10.58
CA PHE A 451 14.17 8.30 -9.23
C PHE A 451 15.44 8.80 -8.56
N CYS A 452 15.49 10.09 -8.24
CA CYS A 452 16.62 10.77 -7.62
C CYS A 452 16.38 11.08 -6.14
N VAL A 453 17.47 11.36 -5.40
CA VAL A 453 17.43 11.69 -3.96
C VAL A 453 16.99 13.12 -3.73
N SER A 454 17.49 14.06 -4.53
CA SER A 454 17.28 15.50 -4.35
C SER A 454 17.09 16.21 -5.70
N LYS A 455 16.60 17.46 -5.63
CA LYS A 455 16.49 18.35 -6.79
C LYS A 455 17.86 18.57 -7.47
N LYS A 456 18.91 18.82 -6.65
CA LYS A 456 20.28 18.99 -7.12
C LYS A 456 20.79 17.76 -7.85
N HIS A 457 20.52 16.56 -7.32
CA HIS A 457 20.90 15.31 -7.97
C HIS A 457 20.14 15.10 -9.30
N ALA A 458 18.85 15.42 -9.34
CA ALA A 458 18.05 15.29 -10.55
C ALA A 458 18.53 16.26 -11.66
N ASP A 459 18.79 17.52 -11.32
CA ASP A 459 19.33 18.51 -12.25
C ASP A 459 20.70 18.10 -12.77
N PHE A 460 21.60 17.69 -11.86
CA PHE A 460 22.94 17.24 -12.23
C PHE A 460 22.90 16.04 -13.22
N MET A 461 22.05 15.05 -12.98
CA MET A 461 21.92 13.89 -13.86
C MET A 461 21.30 14.26 -15.21
N ALA A 462 20.33 15.18 -15.23
CA ALA A 462 19.72 15.67 -16.46
C ALA A 462 20.75 16.45 -17.30
N GLU A 463 21.52 17.37 -16.71
CA GLU A 463 22.59 18.10 -17.37
C GLU A 463 23.70 17.17 -17.91
N PHE A 464 24.06 16.16 -17.10
CA PHE A 464 25.02 15.16 -17.54
C PHE A 464 24.53 14.40 -18.78
N CYS A 465 23.28 13.92 -18.79
CA CYS A 465 22.69 13.23 -19.93
C CYS A 465 22.59 14.15 -21.17
N LEU A 466 22.20 15.42 -20.98
CA LEU A 466 22.19 16.42 -22.07
C LEU A 466 23.58 16.62 -22.68
N SER A 467 24.65 16.63 -21.86
CA SER A 467 26.05 16.72 -22.35
C SER A 467 26.48 15.50 -23.18
N LYS A 468 25.80 14.36 -23.00
CA LYS A 468 26.00 13.14 -23.81
C LYS A 468 25.09 13.08 -25.05
N GLY A 469 24.29 14.12 -25.30
CA GLY A 469 23.35 14.18 -26.43
C GLY A 469 22.04 13.44 -26.21
N ILE A 470 21.73 13.06 -24.96
CA ILE A 470 20.48 12.40 -24.60
C ILE A 470 19.44 13.45 -24.21
N LYS A 471 18.22 13.33 -24.71
CA LYS A 471 17.11 14.25 -24.39
C LYS A 471 16.60 13.98 -22.97
N ALA A 472 17.03 14.73 -22.00
CA ALA A 472 16.77 14.54 -20.58
C ALA A 472 16.17 15.78 -19.93
N ILE A 473 15.36 15.58 -18.87
CA ILE A 473 14.81 16.65 -18.06
C ILE A 473 14.69 16.21 -16.60
N ALA A 474 14.84 17.19 -15.67
CA ALA A 474 14.53 17.01 -14.26
C ALA A 474 13.19 17.67 -13.91
N VAL A 475 12.35 16.94 -13.11
CA VAL A 475 11.03 17.43 -12.68
C VAL A 475 10.79 17.14 -11.21
N TYR A 476 10.46 18.19 -10.46
CA TYR A 476 10.17 18.17 -9.02
C TYR A 476 9.17 19.31 -8.69
N SER A 477 8.74 19.45 -7.43
CA SER A 477 7.62 20.30 -7.01
C SER A 477 7.63 21.74 -7.54
N ASP A 478 8.81 22.35 -7.69
CA ASP A 478 9.04 23.73 -8.12
C ASP A 478 9.87 23.83 -9.42
N SER A 479 9.93 22.75 -10.20
CA SER A 479 10.60 22.79 -11.50
C SER A 479 9.84 23.68 -12.50
N LYS A 480 10.59 24.27 -13.46
CA LYS A 480 10.02 25.13 -14.53
C LYS A 480 9.04 24.37 -15.43
N VAL A 481 9.30 23.09 -15.65
CA VAL A 481 8.43 22.22 -16.43
C VAL A 481 7.50 21.50 -15.47
N ARG A 482 6.20 21.59 -15.73
CA ARG A 482 5.18 20.94 -14.94
C ARG A 482 5.17 19.43 -15.19
N ARG A 483 4.75 18.68 -14.17
CA ARG A 483 4.67 17.21 -14.16
C ARG A 483 3.99 16.64 -15.42
N ASN A 484 2.79 17.12 -15.73
CA ASN A 484 2.00 16.61 -16.85
C ASN A 484 2.65 16.90 -18.20
N GLN A 485 3.29 18.05 -18.35
CA GLN A 485 4.04 18.40 -19.54
C GLN A 485 5.26 17.48 -19.75
N ALA A 486 5.98 17.15 -18.68
CA ALA A 486 7.13 16.27 -18.75
C ALA A 486 6.73 14.84 -19.15
N LEU A 487 5.59 14.36 -18.62
CA LEU A 487 5.04 13.06 -19.00
C LEU A 487 4.64 13.01 -20.48
N GLN A 488 3.96 14.02 -20.98
CA GLN A 488 3.62 14.12 -22.41
C GLN A 488 4.88 14.15 -23.29
N TRP A 489 5.95 14.81 -22.86
CA TRP A 489 7.22 14.81 -23.58
C TRP A 489 7.88 13.43 -23.58
N LEU A 490 7.77 12.68 -22.48
CA LEU A 490 8.27 11.32 -22.40
C LEU A 490 7.44 10.37 -23.28
N ASP A 491 6.11 10.46 -23.22
CA ASP A 491 5.20 9.64 -24.01
C ASP A 491 5.36 9.87 -25.52
N SER A 492 5.49 11.13 -25.93
CA SER A 492 5.71 11.51 -27.34
C SER A 492 7.14 11.28 -27.84
N GLY A 493 8.07 10.81 -27.00
CA GLY A 493 9.48 10.65 -27.37
C GLY A 493 10.25 11.96 -27.59
N LYS A 494 9.70 13.08 -27.13
CA LYS A 494 10.41 14.37 -27.11
C LYS A 494 11.59 14.34 -26.13
N ILE A 495 11.49 13.54 -25.06
CA ILE A 495 12.56 13.22 -24.14
C ILE A 495 12.71 11.69 -23.98
N ASP A 496 13.92 11.21 -23.72
CA ASP A 496 14.27 9.80 -23.56
C ASP A 496 14.25 9.40 -22.07
N ILE A 497 14.55 10.34 -21.18
CA ILE A 497 14.65 10.11 -19.73
C ILE A 497 14.14 11.32 -18.94
N LEU A 498 13.37 11.00 -17.90
CA LEU A 498 12.81 11.94 -16.93
C LEU A 498 13.39 11.64 -15.56
N PHE A 499 14.14 12.58 -14.98
CA PHE A 499 14.66 12.51 -13.62
C PHE A 499 13.67 13.14 -12.65
N SER A 500 13.28 12.44 -11.60
CA SER A 500 12.24 12.89 -10.68
C SER A 500 12.64 12.75 -9.21
N VAL A 501 12.09 13.65 -8.38
CA VAL A 501 12.18 13.62 -6.93
C VAL A 501 10.77 13.57 -6.37
N ASP A 502 10.37 12.44 -5.77
CA ASP A 502 9.11 12.18 -5.05
C ASP A 502 7.77 12.40 -5.80
N LEU A 503 7.75 13.10 -6.93
CA LEU A 503 6.51 13.44 -7.65
C LEU A 503 5.77 12.24 -8.26
N PHE A 504 6.48 11.16 -8.57
CA PHE A 504 5.93 9.99 -9.25
C PHE A 504 5.88 8.75 -8.37
N ASN A 505 6.07 8.89 -7.05
CA ASN A 505 6.01 7.76 -6.13
C ASN A 505 4.58 7.22 -5.98
N GLU A 506 3.55 8.11 -6.00
CA GLU A 506 2.15 7.76 -5.78
C GLU A 506 1.22 8.59 -6.67
N GLY A 507 -0.01 8.10 -6.93
CA GLY A 507 -1.06 8.87 -7.59
C GLY A 507 -0.88 9.14 -9.10
N THR A 508 0.06 8.48 -9.81
CA THR A 508 0.27 8.69 -11.24
C THR A 508 0.10 7.40 -12.02
N ASP A 509 -0.62 7.45 -13.13
CA ASP A 509 -0.70 6.35 -14.09
C ASP A 509 0.34 6.56 -15.20
N LEU A 510 1.25 5.63 -15.36
CA LEU A 510 2.40 5.73 -16.27
C LEU A 510 2.58 4.44 -17.10
N PRO A 511 1.57 3.99 -17.85
CA PRO A 511 1.64 2.72 -18.56
C PRO A 511 2.71 2.69 -19.66
N ALA A 512 3.03 3.82 -20.27
CA ALA A 512 4.00 3.93 -21.37
C ALA A 512 5.47 3.77 -20.93
N ILE A 513 5.79 3.95 -19.64
CA ILE A 513 7.16 3.78 -19.13
C ILE A 513 7.58 2.32 -19.24
N ASP A 514 8.71 2.07 -19.89
CA ASP A 514 9.28 0.74 -20.14
C ASP A 514 10.63 0.53 -19.44
N THR A 515 11.21 1.58 -18.87
CA THR A 515 12.48 1.52 -18.13
C THR A 515 12.37 2.35 -16.85
N ILE A 516 12.73 1.75 -15.71
CA ILE A 516 12.88 2.43 -14.41
C ILE A 516 14.35 2.44 -14.03
N LEU A 517 14.84 3.61 -13.63
CA LEU A 517 16.20 3.82 -13.16
C LEU A 517 16.16 4.28 -11.69
N MET A 518 16.62 3.43 -10.79
CA MET A 518 16.64 3.70 -9.35
C MET A 518 18.01 4.24 -8.94
N LEU A 519 18.11 5.55 -8.73
CA LEU A 519 19.35 6.25 -8.38
C LEU A 519 19.39 6.66 -6.91
N ARG A 520 18.32 6.42 -6.18
CA ARG A 520 18.23 6.70 -4.74
C ARG A 520 18.25 5.40 -3.94
N PRO A 521 18.91 5.36 -2.78
CA PRO A 521 18.68 4.30 -1.82
C PRO A 521 17.22 4.38 -1.37
N THR A 522 16.41 3.41 -1.80
CA THR A 522 15.01 3.34 -1.38
C THR A 522 14.95 2.44 -0.16
N GLU A 523 14.66 3.03 0.98
CA GLU A 523 14.72 2.38 2.29
C GLU A 523 13.47 1.55 2.57
N SER A 524 12.31 1.97 2.02
CA SER A 524 11.02 1.31 2.22
C SER A 524 10.73 0.25 1.16
N LYS A 525 10.33 -0.93 1.61
CA LYS A 525 9.79 -2.00 0.75
C LYS A 525 8.54 -1.54 0.01
N ILE A 526 7.67 -0.79 0.69
CA ILE A 526 6.43 -0.26 0.11
C ILE A 526 6.77 0.69 -1.05
N LEU A 527 7.65 1.66 -0.81
CA LEU A 527 8.05 2.62 -1.82
C LEU A 527 8.70 1.95 -3.04
N PHE A 528 9.55 0.94 -2.80
CA PHE A 528 10.16 0.15 -3.86
C PHE A 528 9.11 -0.55 -4.73
N LEU A 529 8.13 -1.25 -4.10
CA LEU A 529 7.06 -1.93 -4.82
C LEU A 529 6.12 -0.95 -5.53
N GLN A 530 5.88 0.23 -4.96
CA GLN A 530 5.09 1.28 -5.60
C GLN A 530 5.81 1.82 -6.85
N GLN A 531 7.11 2.09 -6.77
CA GLN A 531 7.92 2.54 -7.91
C GLN A 531 7.97 1.46 -9.02
N LEU A 532 8.20 0.21 -8.65
CA LEU A 532 8.20 -0.92 -9.57
C LEU A 532 6.83 -1.08 -10.24
N GLY A 533 5.76 -1.09 -9.46
CA GLY A 533 4.38 -1.29 -9.92
C GLY A 533 3.90 -0.23 -10.93
N ARG A 534 4.49 0.98 -10.93
CA ARG A 534 4.18 2.02 -11.91
C ARG A 534 4.53 1.60 -13.33
N GLY A 535 5.69 0.99 -13.49
CA GLY A 535 6.17 0.53 -14.78
C GLY A 535 5.63 -0.84 -15.20
N LEU A 536 4.91 -1.57 -14.34
CA LEU A 536 4.40 -2.90 -14.69
C LEU A 536 3.06 -2.90 -15.42
N ARG A 537 2.38 -1.76 -15.50
CA ARG A 537 1.11 -1.66 -16.24
C ARG A 537 1.32 -1.90 -17.73
N ARG A 538 0.35 -2.57 -18.34
CA ARG A 538 0.31 -2.74 -19.79
C ARG A 538 0.01 -1.41 -20.48
N SER A 539 0.63 -1.19 -21.62
CA SER A 539 0.29 -0.10 -22.55
C SER A 539 -0.02 -0.70 -23.90
N ILE A 540 -1.27 -0.56 -24.32
CA ILE A 540 -1.71 -1.00 -25.66
C ILE A 540 -1.07 -0.10 -26.73
N GLU A 541 -0.99 1.20 -26.43
CA GLU A 541 -0.47 2.21 -27.36
C GLU A 541 1.01 2.00 -27.71
N THR A 542 1.83 1.64 -26.69
CA THR A 542 3.27 1.42 -26.87
C THR A 542 3.63 -0.06 -27.08
N GLN A 543 2.67 -0.97 -27.06
CA GLN A 543 2.87 -2.43 -27.16
C GLN A 543 3.94 -2.95 -26.20
N LYS A 544 4.02 -2.37 -25.01
CA LYS A 544 5.01 -2.72 -24.01
C LYS A 544 4.92 -4.20 -23.61
N SER A 545 6.00 -4.96 -23.85
CA SER A 545 6.08 -6.38 -23.54
C SER A 545 6.66 -6.69 -22.17
N LYS A 546 7.54 -5.83 -21.65
CA LYS A 546 8.21 -5.97 -20.34
C LYS A 546 8.65 -4.63 -19.78
N LEU A 547 9.01 -4.62 -18.51
CA LEU A 547 9.64 -3.50 -17.81
C LEU A 547 11.11 -3.83 -17.55
N VAL A 548 12.03 -2.92 -17.87
CA VAL A 548 13.43 -3.01 -17.45
C VAL A 548 13.63 -2.14 -16.20
N VAL A 549 14.22 -2.71 -15.14
CA VAL A 549 14.54 -2.02 -13.89
C VAL A 549 16.04 -2.07 -13.67
N ILE A 550 16.64 -0.89 -13.52
CA ILE A 550 18.08 -0.74 -13.26
C ILE A 550 18.22 -0.09 -11.89
N ASP A 551 18.71 -0.84 -10.90
CA ASP A 551 18.83 -0.40 -9.50
C ASP A 551 20.30 -0.36 -9.07
N PHE A 552 20.77 0.81 -8.61
CA PHE A 552 22.13 0.99 -8.13
C PHE A 552 22.18 0.75 -6.63
N ILE A 553 22.79 -0.36 -6.23
CA ILE A 553 22.80 -0.91 -4.89
C ILE A 553 24.17 -0.70 -4.25
N GLY A 554 24.18 -0.05 -3.10
CA GLY A 554 25.41 0.23 -2.34
C GLY A 554 25.79 -0.83 -1.32
N ASN A 555 26.91 -0.59 -0.65
CA ASN A 555 27.51 -1.45 0.37
C ASN A 555 27.00 -1.15 1.80
N HIS A 556 25.68 -0.85 1.95
CA HIS A 556 25.07 -0.54 3.23
C HIS A 556 23.85 -1.46 3.49
N ASP A 557 23.54 -1.70 4.76
CA ASP A 557 22.49 -2.64 5.17
C ASP A 557 21.10 -2.22 4.72
N SER A 558 20.86 -0.91 4.47
CA SER A 558 19.59 -0.40 3.91
C SER A 558 19.18 -1.05 2.57
N PHE A 559 20.11 -1.65 1.85
CA PHE A 559 19.83 -2.33 0.59
C PHE A 559 19.45 -3.82 0.72
N LEU A 560 19.44 -4.37 1.95
CA LEU A 560 19.09 -5.79 2.19
C LEU A 560 17.64 -6.13 1.86
N ASN A 561 16.76 -5.15 1.83
CA ASN A 561 15.34 -5.32 1.48
C ASN A 561 15.12 -5.63 -0.02
N ARG A 562 16.09 -5.39 -0.91
CA ARG A 562 15.91 -5.62 -2.35
C ARG A 562 15.67 -7.08 -2.71
N PRO A 563 16.59 -8.03 -2.39
CA PRO A 563 16.36 -9.43 -2.72
C PRO A 563 15.15 -10.00 -1.96
N THR A 564 14.93 -9.67 -0.69
CA THR A 564 13.79 -10.17 0.10
C THR A 564 12.46 -9.71 -0.50
N THR A 565 12.38 -8.48 -0.99
CA THR A 565 11.16 -7.94 -1.62
C THR A 565 10.89 -8.58 -2.97
N LEU A 566 11.90 -8.71 -3.84
CA LEU A 566 11.74 -9.27 -5.18
C LEU A 566 11.28 -10.74 -5.14
N TYR A 567 11.79 -11.52 -4.20
CA TYR A 567 11.43 -12.93 -4.02
C TYR A 567 10.27 -13.16 -3.03
N ASN A 568 9.69 -12.10 -2.50
CA ASN A 568 8.59 -12.13 -1.51
C ASN A 568 8.88 -13.08 -0.34
N VAL A 569 9.99 -12.88 0.34
CA VAL A 569 10.44 -13.64 1.52
C VAL A 569 10.85 -12.71 2.65
N SER A 570 10.85 -13.24 3.88
CA SER A 570 11.20 -12.47 5.08
C SER A 570 12.70 -12.39 5.34
N HIS A 571 13.46 -13.38 4.87
CA HIS A 571 14.90 -13.48 5.19
C HIS A 571 15.78 -13.44 3.94
N LEU A 572 16.93 -12.78 4.05
CA LEU A 572 17.92 -12.67 2.98
C LEU A 572 18.42 -14.05 2.50
N LYS A 573 18.58 -15.00 3.42
CA LYS A 573 19.02 -16.36 3.11
C LYS A 573 18.05 -17.05 2.13
N ASP A 574 16.74 -16.91 2.39
CA ASP A 574 15.69 -17.50 1.54
C ASP A 574 15.62 -16.80 0.17
N ALA A 575 15.83 -15.47 0.16
CA ALA A 575 15.91 -14.73 -1.09
C ALA A 575 17.06 -15.17 -1.99
N LEU A 576 18.25 -15.40 -1.39
CA LEU A 576 19.42 -15.89 -2.13
C LEU A 576 19.21 -17.32 -2.63
N ALA A 577 18.57 -18.19 -1.84
CA ALA A 577 18.21 -19.55 -2.28
C ALA A 577 17.24 -19.51 -3.46
N LYS A 578 16.15 -18.72 -3.38
CA LYS A 578 15.21 -18.52 -4.50
C LYS A 578 15.87 -17.92 -5.74
N HIS A 579 16.82 -17.01 -5.56
CA HIS A 579 17.61 -16.45 -6.66
C HIS A 579 18.41 -17.53 -7.40
N GLN A 580 19.06 -18.43 -6.67
CA GLN A 580 19.79 -19.57 -7.26
C GLN A 580 18.87 -20.52 -8.02
N GLN A 581 17.64 -20.70 -7.57
CA GLN A 581 16.60 -21.55 -8.19
C GLN A 581 15.86 -20.86 -9.32
N GLN A 582 16.09 -19.56 -9.55
CA GLN A 582 15.33 -18.71 -10.50
C GLN A 582 13.81 -18.80 -10.30
N ALA A 583 13.35 -18.87 -9.05
CA ALA A 583 11.95 -19.00 -8.67
C ALA A 583 11.18 -17.68 -8.85
N LEU A 584 10.88 -17.30 -10.09
CA LEU A 584 10.17 -16.09 -10.49
C LEU A 584 9.03 -16.43 -11.46
N PRO A 585 8.01 -15.55 -11.62
CA PRO A 585 6.99 -15.71 -12.65
C PRO A 585 7.56 -15.79 -14.05
N ASP A 586 6.83 -16.43 -14.97
CA ASP A 586 7.24 -16.58 -16.35
C ASP A 586 7.56 -15.24 -17.03
N GLY A 587 8.72 -15.16 -17.68
CA GLY A 587 9.20 -13.95 -18.34
C GLY A 587 9.84 -12.91 -17.43
N CYS A 588 9.88 -13.12 -16.12
CA CYS A 588 10.62 -12.27 -15.18
C CYS A 588 12.05 -12.75 -15.00
N HIS A 589 12.98 -11.80 -15.00
CA HIS A 589 14.39 -12.08 -14.76
C HIS A 589 14.95 -11.13 -13.70
N VAL A 590 15.77 -11.66 -12.80
CA VAL A 590 16.52 -10.89 -11.80
C VAL A 590 18.01 -11.23 -11.92
N THR A 591 18.81 -10.20 -12.08
CA THR A 591 20.27 -10.32 -12.15
C THR A 591 20.90 -9.41 -11.12
N PHE A 592 21.76 -9.95 -10.25
CA PHE A 592 22.57 -9.18 -9.33
C PHE A 592 24.05 -9.24 -9.71
N ASP A 593 24.75 -8.12 -9.52
CA ASP A 593 26.21 -8.09 -9.60
C ASP A 593 26.82 -9.09 -8.62
N ILE A 594 27.87 -9.81 -9.05
CA ILE A 594 28.52 -10.82 -8.22
C ILE A 594 29.10 -10.23 -6.93
N THR A 595 29.50 -8.97 -6.96
CA THR A 595 29.99 -8.24 -5.80
C THR A 595 28.90 -8.10 -4.73
N LEU A 596 27.64 -7.82 -5.15
CA LEU A 596 26.50 -7.76 -4.25
C LEU A 596 26.17 -9.13 -3.65
N LEU A 597 26.18 -10.17 -4.46
CA LEU A 597 25.93 -11.54 -4.00
C LEU A 597 26.95 -11.95 -2.94
N ASN A 598 28.23 -11.68 -3.19
CA ASN A 598 29.31 -11.95 -2.22
C ASN A 598 29.16 -11.12 -0.94
N PHE A 599 28.80 -9.85 -1.05
CA PHE A 599 28.53 -8.97 0.08
C PHE A 599 27.38 -9.52 0.95
N TRP A 600 26.26 -9.87 0.34
CA TRP A 600 25.10 -10.42 1.07
C TRP A 600 25.38 -11.79 1.68
N GLN A 601 26.14 -12.66 1.00
CA GLN A 601 26.57 -13.94 1.58
C GLN A 601 27.48 -13.75 2.80
N GLN A 602 28.37 -12.78 2.77
CA GLN A 602 29.22 -12.45 3.93
C GLN A 602 28.40 -11.92 5.11
N LEU A 603 27.39 -11.08 4.84
CA LEU A 603 26.48 -10.58 5.86
C LEU A 603 25.69 -11.72 6.51
N THR A 604 25.14 -12.64 5.75
CA THR A 604 24.38 -13.78 6.32
C THR A 604 25.23 -14.65 7.24
N ARG A 605 26.57 -14.68 7.07
CA ARG A 605 27.49 -15.45 7.91
C ARG A 605 27.86 -14.74 9.23
N LYS A 606 27.76 -13.38 9.28
CA LYS A 606 28.21 -12.57 10.44
C LYS A 606 27.11 -12.27 11.46
N MET A 607 25.84 -12.54 11.16
CA MET A 607 24.70 -12.01 11.92
C MET A 607 24.41 -12.79 13.22
N ARG A 608 24.94 -12.28 14.37
CA ARG A 608 24.35 -12.43 15.70
C ARG A 608 23.95 -11.03 16.16
N PHE A 609 22.70 -10.66 16.00
CA PHE A 609 22.24 -9.30 16.32
C PHE A 609 21.91 -9.12 17.80
N SER A 610 22.29 -7.96 18.35
CA SER A 610 21.71 -7.41 19.57
C SER A 610 20.29 -6.88 19.26
N VAL A 611 19.46 -6.70 20.29
CA VAL A 611 18.10 -6.11 20.09
C VAL A 611 18.19 -4.71 19.45
N ARG A 612 19.28 -3.98 19.70
CA ARG A 612 19.52 -2.66 19.05
C ARG A 612 19.78 -2.79 17.56
N ASP A 613 20.59 -3.78 17.18
CA ASP A 613 20.88 -4.03 15.75
C ASP A 613 19.62 -4.49 15.03
N GLU A 614 18.81 -5.36 15.66
CA GLU A 614 17.50 -5.80 15.13
C GLU A 614 16.52 -4.62 14.98
N TYR A 615 16.50 -3.70 15.96
CA TYR A 615 15.69 -2.48 15.87
C TYR A 615 16.13 -1.59 14.72
N GLN A 616 17.42 -1.30 14.59
CA GLN A 616 17.96 -0.49 13.52
C GLN A 616 17.70 -1.12 12.15
N GLN A 617 17.90 -2.42 12.01
CA GLN A 617 17.65 -3.13 10.79
C GLN A 617 16.17 -3.05 10.39
N LEU A 618 15.25 -3.22 11.34
CA LEU A 618 13.83 -3.13 11.09
C LEU A 618 13.42 -1.69 10.74
N ALA A 619 13.93 -0.68 11.45
CA ALA A 619 13.72 0.72 11.13
C ALA A 619 14.18 1.06 9.69
N HIS A 620 15.28 0.44 9.25
CA HIS A 620 15.75 0.56 7.87
C HIS A 620 14.79 -0.07 6.85
N GLN A 621 14.25 -1.24 7.18
CA GLN A 621 13.32 -1.95 6.29
C GLN A 621 12.00 -1.20 6.13
N LEU A 622 11.51 -0.61 7.22
CA LEU A 622 10.23 0.10 7.26
C LEU A 622 10.32 1.55 6.77
N ALA A 623 11.54 2.14 6.75
CA ALA A 623 11.80 3.56 6.52
C ALA A 623 11.08 4.51 7.50
N HIS A 624 10.65 4.00 8.64
CA HIS A 624 10.12 4.74 9.79
C HIS A 624 10.53 4.06 11.08
N ARG A 625 10.29 4.72 12.21
CA ARG A 625 10.47 4.13 13.53
C ARG A 625 9.56 2.91 13.68
N PRO A 626 10.10 1.71 13.95
CA PRO A 626 9.27 0.54 14.22
C PRO A 626 8.33 0.77 15.41
N THR A 627 7.12 0.28 15.30
CA THR A 627 6.23 0.14 16.44
C THR A 627 6.55 -1.15 17.21
N ALA A 628 6.07 -1.26 18.44
CA ALA A 628 6.28 -2.45 19.26
C ALA A 628 5.66 -3.72 18.64
N SER A 629 4.51 -3.58 18.01
CA SER A 629 3.82 -4.67 17.30
C SER A 629 4.57 -5.10 16.04
N GLU A 630 5.07 -4.14 15.22
CA GLU A 630 5.92 -4.45 14.07
C GLU A 630 7.18 -5.20 14.48
N PHE A 631 7.83 -4.78 15.56
CA PHE A 631 9.02 -5.43 16.09
C PHE A 631 8.73 -6.86 16.55
N PHE A 632 7.59 -7.07 17.19
CA PHE A 632 7.12 -8.38 17.62
C PHE A 632 6.80 -9.31 16.43
N TYR A 633 6.09 -8.81 15.40
CA TYR A 633 5.75 -9.59 14.20
C TYR A 633 6.97 -9.95 13.36
N HIS A 634 8.06 -9.21 13.47
CA HIS A 634 9.36 -9.58 12.88
C HIS A 634 10.03 -10.78 13.57
N GLY A 635 9.38 -11.36 14.58
CA GLY A 635 9.83 -12.56 15.28
C GLY A 635 10.80 -12.27 16.43
N ILE A 636 10.89 -11.02 16.88
CA ILE A 636 11.76 -10.64 17.99
C ILE A 636 10.98 -10.72 19.29
N GLU A 637 11.44 -11.58 20.20
CA GLU A 637 10.78 -11.75 21.49
C GLU A 637 10.91 -10.52 22.39
N MET A 638 9.80 -9.95 22.84
CA MET A 638 9.77 -8.83 23.78
C MET A 638 10.44 -9.14 25.12
N SER A 639 10.57 -10.41 25.46
CA SER A 639 11.38 -10.87 26.60
C SER A 639 12.86 -10.51 26.46
N LYS A 640 13.40 -10.56 25.21
CA LYS A 640 14.77 -10.20 24.87
C LYS A 640 14.95 -8.68 24.96
N VAL A 641 13.94 -7.89 24.52
CA VAL A 641 13.93 -6.42 24.66
C VAL A 641 14.01 -6.02 26.13
N ARG A 642 13.17 -6.59 26.99
CA ARG A 642 13.17 -6.29 28.42
C ARG A 642 14.49 -6.65 29.11
N LYS A 643 15.15 -7.73 28.71
CA LYS A 643 16.47 -8.11 29.24
C LYS A 643 17.60 -7.20 28.82
N GLN A 644 17.60 -6.68 27.60
CA GLN A 644 18.71 -5.90 27.04
C GLN A 644 18.50 -4.39 27.13
N ALA A 645 17.26 -3.93 27.13
CA ALA A 645 16.93 -2.51 27.06
C ALA A 645 15.87 -2.06 28.11
N GLN A 646 15.54 -2.87 29.11
CA GLN A 646 14.58 -2.65 30.20
C GLN A 646 13.11 -2.66 29.73
N SER A 647 12.73 -1.93 28.70
CA SER A 647 11.42 -1.92 28.09
C SER A 647 11.49 -1.51 26.62
N TRP A 648 10.36 -1.63 25.92
CA TRP A 648 10.24 -1.17 24.55
C TRP A 648 10.59 0.32 24.41
N PHE A 649 9.98 1.20 25.21
CA PHE A 649 10.22 2.63 25.08
C PHE A 649 11.60 3.08 25.59
N HIS A 650 12.25 2.32 26.47
CA HIS A 650 13.67 2.55 26.79
C HIS A 650 14.57 2.19 25.57
N LEU A 651 14.23 1.13 24.82
CA LEU A 651 14.92 0.82 23.58
C LEU A 651 14.74 1.97 22.60
N VAL A 652 13.49 2.34 22.32
CA VAL A 652 13.16 3.42 21.36
C VAL A 652 13.87 4.73 21.74
N ALA A 653 13.74 5.19 22.98
CA ALA A 653 14.39 6.42 23.44
C ALA A 653 15.92 6.38 23.34
N SER A 654 16.53 5.18 23.40
CA SER A 654 17.99 5.00 23.20
C SER A 654 18.42 5.04 21.73
N GLN A 655 17.50 4.86 20.78
CA GLN A 655 17.77 4.80 19.35
C GLN A 655 17.32 6.07 18.62
N GLU A 656 16.27 6.71 19.11
CA GLU A 656 15.70 7.91 18.53
C GLU A 656 16.20 9.15 19.26
N ASN A 657 16.53 10.20 18.51
CA ASN A 657 16.85 11.52 19.08
C ASN A 657 15.56 12.33 19.33
N ASP A 658 14.67 11.79 20.17
CA ASP A 658 13.39 12.39 20.52
C ASP A 658 13.39 12.80 22.02
N PRO A 659 13.66 14.09 22.34
CA PRO A 659 13.72 14.56 23.71
C PRO A 659 12.36 14.45 24.43
N GLU A 660 11.24 14.62 23.69
CA GLU A 660 9.90 14.53 24.27
C GLU A 660 9.61 13.09 24.69
N LEU A 661 9.93 12.12 23.84
CA LEU A 661 9.79 10.71 24.19
C LEU A 661 10.67 10.33 25.38
N ALA A 662 11.90 10.82 25.43
CA ALA A 662 12.80 10.57 26.56
C ALA A 662 12.23 11.13 27.88
N GLU A 663 11.58 12.28 27.86
CA GLU A 663 10.89 12.84 29.03
C GLU A 663 9.67 12.01 29.44
N ILE A 664 8.85 11.55 28.47
CA ILE A 664 7.73 10.63 28.70
C ILE A 664 8.21 9.33 29.35
N VAL A 665 9.27 8.73 28.83
CA VAL A 665 9.85 7.50 29.38
C VAL A 665 10.39 7.71 30.80
N THR A 666 11.04 8.83 31.05
CA THR A 666 11.54 9.16 32.39
C THR A 666 10.41 9.32 33.39
N ARG A 667 9.28 9.91 33.01
CA ARG A 667 8.16 10.23 33.90
C ARG A 667 7.16 9.08 34.05
N TYR A 668 6.83 8.42 32.94
CA TYR A 668 5.76 7.43 32.88
C TYR A 668 6.28 6.02 32.54
N GLY A 669 7.59 5.81 32.43
CA GLY A 669 8.19 4.54 32.04
C GLY A 669 7.79 3.37 32.92
N ASP A 670 7.66 3.57 34.23
CA ASP A 670 7.20 2.54 35.16
C ASP A 670 5.76 2.12 34.89
N PHE A 671 4.88 3.08 34.58
CA PHE A 671 3.50 2.79 34.19
C PHE A 671 3.46 2.05 32.84
N LEU A 672 4.19 2.54 31.84
CA LEU A 672 4.23 1.91 30.51
C LEU A 672 4.75 0.46 30.59
N LEU A 673 5.81 0.23 31.37
CA LEU A 673 6.39 -1.09 31.56
C LEU A 673 5.50 -2.02 32.40
N HIS A 674 5.16 -1.61 33.63
CA HIS A 674 4.50 -2.48 34.60
C HIS A 674 2.97 -2.46 34.50
N GLY A 675 2.40 -1.34 34.07
CA GLY A 675 0.96 -1.19 33.86
C GLY A 675 0.46 -1.83 32.56
N ILE A 676 1.30 -1.84 31.50
CA ILE A 676 0.88 -2.27 30.18
C ILE A 676 1.80 -3.37 29.60
N GLU A 677 3.07 -3.05 29.31
CA GLU A 677 3.98 -3.92 28.54
C GLU A 677 4.20 -5.29 29.21
N SER A 678 4.46 -5.32 30.51
CA SER A 678 4.76 -6.56 31.26
C SER A 678 3.59 -7.06 32.10
N THR A 679 2.43 -6.39 32.05
CA THR A 679 1.26 -6.81 32.84
C THR A 679 0.77 -8.20 32.42
N SER A 680 0.44 -9.06 33.39
CA SER A 680 -0.10 -10.37 33.09
C SER A 680 -1.49 -10.26 32.48
N MET A 681 -1.70 -10.96 31.36
CA MET A 681 -2.99 -11.03 30.66
C MET A 681 -3.35 -12.50 30.47
N SER A 682 -4.35 -13.00 31.19
CA SER A 682 -4.96 -14.30 30.91
C SER A 682 -6.00 -14.23 29.80
N LYS A 683 -6.67 -13.07 29.69
CA LYS A 683 -7.63 -12.68 28.64
C LYS A 683 -7.26 -11.30 28.10
N SER A 684 -7.78 -10.96 26.91
CA SER A 684 -7.51 -9.66 26.24
C SER A 684 -8.07 -8.45 26.98
N PHE A 685 -8.93 -8.65 27.97
CA PHE A 685 -9.76 -7.62 28.60
C PHE A 685 -9.03 -6.39 29.10
N LYS A 686 -7.78 -6.52 29.59
CA LYS A 686 -6.99 -5.36 30.02
C LYS A 686 -6.61 -4.45 28.86
N ALA A 687 -6.19 -5.03 27.73
CA ALA A 687 -5.86 -4.29 26.52
C ALA A 687 -7.10 -3.62 25.93
N ILE A 688 -8.22 -4.36 25.85
CA ILE A 688 -9.52 -3.85 25.39
C ILE A 688 -10.00 -2.67 26.26
N LEU A 689 -9.84 -2.74 27.59
CA LEU A 689 -10.22 -1.66 28.48
C LEU A 689 -9.39 -0.39 28.24
N LEU A 690 -8.07 -0.54 28.03
CA LEU A 690 -7.18 0.57 27.74
C LEU A 690 -7.48 1.17 26.36
N GLU A 691 -7.72 0.37 25.33
CA GLU A 691 -8.12 0.86 24.02
C GLU A 691 -9.42 1.67 24.10
N ALA A 692 -10.43 1.17 24.80
CA ALA A 692 -11.68 1.90 25.04
C ALA A 692 -11.47 3.20 25.85
N LEU A 693 -10.55 3.20 26.81
CA LEU A 693 -10.18 4.41 27.56
C LEU A 693 -9.58 5.47 26.62
N LEU A 694 -8.73 5.06 25.70
CA LEU A 694 -8.10 5.96 24.73
C LEU A 694 -9.14 6.49 23.73
N GLU A 695 -10.04 5.66 23.23
CA GLU A 695 -11.11 6.09 22.30
C GLU A 695 -12.04 7.14 22.93
N LEU A 696 -12.24 7.09 24.24
CA LEU A 696 -13.03 8.07 24.99
C LEU A 696 -12.25 9.31 25.43
N ASP A 697 -11.00 9.50 24.98
CA ASP A 697 -10.06 10.51 25.50
C ASP A 697 -10.00 10.51 27.05
N GLY A 698 -10.05 9.30 27.60
CA GLY A 698 -10.29 9.08 29.03
C GLY A 698 -9.10 9.44 29.92
N LEU A 699 -7.92 9.73 29.38
CA LEU A 699 -6.79 10.29 30.10
C LEU A 699 -7.02 11.77 30.44
N ARG A 700 -7.69 12.53 29.56
CA ARG A 700 -8.05 13.92 29.74
C ARG A 700 -9.38 14.06 30.47
N THR A 701 -10.38 13.30 30.02
CA THR A 701 -11.74 13.34 30.55
C THR A 701 -12.13 11.96 31.06
N PRO A 702 -11.89 11.64 32.35
CA PRO A 702 -12.17 10.32 32.89
C PRO A 702 -13.61 9.84 32.63
N PRO A 703 -13.85 8.74 31.95
CA PRO A 703 -15.17 8.25 31.62
C PRO A 703 -15.86 7.62 32.83
N THR A 704 -17.20 7.60 32.83
CA THR A 704 -17.96 6.77 33.77
C THR A 704 -17.72 5.30 33.49
N LEU A 705 -17.86 4.45 34.52
CA LEU A 705 -17.69 2.99 34.32
C LEU A 705 -18.68 2.42 33.30
N ALA A 706 -19.87 3.01 33.18
CA ALA A 706 -20.87 2.59 32.20
C ALA A 706 -20.40 2.91 30.77
N ALA A 707 -19.99 4.14 30.50
CA ALA A 707 -19.50 4.55 29.19
C ALA A 707 -18.25 3.74 28.77
N LEU A 708 -17.35 3.49 29.73
CA LEU A 708 -16.14 2.70 29.48
C LEU A 708 -16.47 1.23 29.16
N ALA A 709 -17.42 0.63 29.86
CA ALA A 709 -17.86 -0.74 29.61
C ALA A 709 -18.57 -0.87 28.23
N GLU A 710 -19.41 0.09 27.88
CA GLU A 710 -20.11 0.13 26.59
C GLU A 710 -19.12 0.28 25.42
N CYS A 711 -18.18 1.22 25.54
CA CYS A 711 -17.11 1.39 24.56
C CYS A 711 -16.25 0.11 24.46
N SER A 712 -15.89 -0.51 25.60
CA SER A 712 -15.13 -1.75 25.62
C SER A 712 -15.85 -2.91 24.94
N TYR A 713 -17.19 -2.97 25.02
CA TYR A 713 -17.98 -3.96 24.26
C TYR A 713 -17.81 -3.74 22.76
N THR A 714 -17.91 -2.49 22.31
CA THR A 714 -17.74 -2.12 20.89
C THR A 714 -16.35 -2.47 20.37
N VAL A 715 -15.30 -2.16 21.17
CA VAL A 715 -13.90 -2.50 20.85
C VAL A 715 -13.70 -4.01 20.78
N LEU A 716 -14.27 -4.76 21.72
CA LEU A 716 -14.18 -6.23 21.72
C LEU A 716 -14.94 -6.87 20.55
N ALA A 717 -16.12 -6.33 20.20
CA ALA A 717 -16.94 -6.81 19.08
C ALA A 717 -16.26 -6.67 17.71
N ARG A 718 -15.28 -5.78 17.58
CA ARG A 718 -14.44 -5.67 16.36
C ARG A 718 -13.49 -6.86 16.17
N ARG A 719 -13.35 -7.71 17.18
CA ARG A 719 -12.46 -8.89 17.20
C ARG A 719 -13.26 -10.13 17.56
N PRO A 720 -14.09 -10.65 16.62
CA PRO A 720 -15.03 -11.73 16.91
C PRO A 720 -14.37 -13.00 17.43
N ASP A 721 -13.17 -13.32 16.95
CA ASP A 721 -12.42 -14.52 17.41
C ASP A 721 -12.00 -14.37 18.87
N ILE A 722 -11.45 -13.22 19.26
CA ILE A 722 -11.09 -12.89 20.63
C ILE A 722 -12.33 -12.83 21.52
N MET A 723 -13.40 -12.23 21.03
CA MET A 723 -14.68 -12.16 21.74
C MET A 723 -15.26 -13.55 22.02
N ALA A 724 -15.23 -14.43 21.03
CA ALA A 724 -15.73 -15.81 21.16
C ALA A 724 -14.90 -16.64 22.14
N GLU A 725 -13.58 -16.42 22.20
CA GLU A 725 -12.67 -17.15 23.09
C GLU A 725 -12.70 -16.64 24.54
N ASP A 726 -12.72 -15.31 24.71
CA ASP A 726 -12.56 -14.67 26.02
C ASP A 726 -13.85 -14.58 26.83
N LEU A 727 -15.00 -14.44 26.17
CA LEU A 727 -16.27 -14.36 26.87
C LEU A 727 -16.76 -15.74 27.32
N THR A 728 -17.28 -15.80 28.54
CA THR A 728 -18.01 -16.96 29.02
C THR A 728 -19.35 -17.11 28.29
N GLU A 729 -19.91 -18.31 28.18
CA GLU A 729 -21.17 -18.55 27.46
C GLU A 729 -22.32 -17.62 27.92
N ASN A 730 -22.38 -17.32 29.22
CA ASN A 730 -23.35 -16.37 29.75
C ASN A 730 -23.05 -14.92 29.29
N ALA A 731 -21.77 -14.54 29.24
CA ALA A 731 -21.37 -13.19 28.87
C ALA A 731 -21.53 -12.91 27.36
N LYS A 732 -21.54 -13.94 26.52
CA LYS A 732 -21.85 -13.82 25.07
C LYS A 732 -23.27 -13.34 24.79
N GLN A 733 -24.18 -13.48 25.74
CA GLN A 733 -25.58 -13.06 25.62
C GLN A 733 -25.79 -11.57 25.99
N PHE A 734 -24.83 -10.94 26.63
CA PHE A 734 -24.93 -9.55 27.08
C PHE A 734 -24.80 -8.59 25.89
N LYS A 735 -25.51 -7.46 25.99
CA LYS A 735 -25.40 -6.34 25.05
C LYS A 735 -24.60 -5.19 25.69
N ALA A 736 -24.09 -4.30 24.90
CA ALA A 736 -23.25 -3.19 25.32
C ALA A 736 -23.83 -2.35 26.48
N ALA A 737 -25.13 -2.04 26.44
CA ALA A 737 -25.84 -1.22 27.45
C ALA A 737 -26.39 -2.01 28.64
N ASP A 738 -26.20 -3.34 28.70
CA ASP A 738 -26.76 -4.17 29.75
C ASP A 738 -26.04 -3.92 31.10
N LYS A 739 -26.80 -3.90 32.18
CA LYS A 739 -26.26 -3.85 33.56
C LYS A 739 -25.38 -5.05 33.87
N ASP A 740 -25.70 -6.22 33.29
CA ASP A 740 -24.94 -7.46 33.47
C ASP A 740 -23.57 -7.37 32.78
N TRP A 741 -23.51 -6.73 31.59
CA TRP A 741 -22.24 -6.42 30.94
C TRP A 741 -21.38 -5.47 31.81
N LEU A 742 -21.95 -4.37 32.30
CA LEU A 742 -21.24 -3.45 33.19
C LEU A 742 -20.70 -4.17 34.44
N ASN A 743 -21.50 -5.03 35.08
CA ASN A 743 -21.08 -5.79 36.24
C ASN A 743 -19.98 -6.80 35.90
N TYR A 744 -20.09 -7.45 34.74
CA TYR A 744 -19.08 -8.39 34.23
C TYR A 744 -17.74 -7.65 34.00
N TRP A 745 -17.78 -6.48 33.34
CA TRP A 745 -16.61 -5.68 33.04
C TRP A 745 -15.96 -5.08 34.29
N ARG A 746 -16.79 -4.61 35.23
CA ARG A 746 -16.34 -4.12 36.53
C ARG A 746 -15.60 -5.18 37.34
N ASN A 747 -16.07 -6.41 37.34
CA ASN A 747 -15.50 -7.50 38.12
C ASN A 747 -14.27 -8.15 37.47
N ASN A 748 -14.01 -7.88 36.18
CA ASN A 748 -12.89 -8.42 35.44
C ASN A 748 -11.81 -7.32 35.21
N PRO A 749 -11.73 -6.59 34.07
CA PRO A 749 -10.59 -5.72 33.79
C PRO A 749 -10.53 -4.49 34.72
N ILE A 750 -11.66 -3.88 35.06
CA ILE A 750 -11.67 -2.69 35.93
C ILE A 750 -11.12 -3.06 37.31
N LYS A 751 -11.62 -4.15 37.90
CA LYS A 751 -11.11 -4.63 39.19
C LYS A 751 -9.65 -5.01 39.13
N ALA A 752 -9.18 -5.57 38.02
CA ALA A 752 -7.78 -5.96 37.83
C ALA A 752 -6.82 -4.75 37.84
N PHE A 753 -7.27 -3.59 37.40
CA PHE A 753 -6.49 -2.34 37.41
C PHE A 753 -6.63 -1.54 38.72
N THR A 754 -7.72 -1.71 39.47
CA THR A 754 -8.03 -0.88 40.67
C THR A 754 -7.84 -1.63 41.99
N ASN A 755 -7.51 -2.94 42.00
CA ASN A 755 -7.42 -3.76 43.18
C ASN A 755 -6.09 -3.55 43.93
N LYS A 756 -6.14 -3.13 45.20
CA LYS A 756 -4.97 -2.90 46.05
C LYS A 756 -4.36 -4.18 46.65
N ALA A 757 -4.90 -5.35 46.35
CA ALA A 757 -4.49 -6.63 46.98
C ALA A 757 -3.17 -7.21 46.49
N THR A 758 -2.57 -6.67 45.44
CA THR A 758 -1.26 -7.09 44.91
C THR A 758 -0.20 -6.06 45.31
N LYS A 759 1.02 -6.52 45.61
CA LYS A 759 2.19 -5.65 45.93
C LYS A 759 2.61 -4.71 44.78
N GLN A 760 1.88 -4.69 43.70
CA GLN A 760 2.10 -3.80 42.54
C GLN A 760 1.34 -2.49 42.71
N ALA A 761 1.88 -1.40 42.15
CA ALA A 761 1.24 -0.10 42.11
C ALA A 761 -0.11 -0.18 41.38
N THR A 762 -1.14 0.46 41.96
CA THR A 762 -2.44 0.60 41.27
C THR A 762 -2.38 1.84 40.41
N TRP A 763 -2.40 1.64 39.09
CA TRP A 763 -2.27 2.70 38.08
C TRP A 763 -3.58 3.46 37.84
N PHE A 764 -4.72 2.84 38.18
CA PHE A 764 -6.04 3.45 38.05
C PHE A 764 -6.85 3.30 39.32
N ALA A 765 -7.83 4.17 39.50
CA ALA A 765 -8.77 4.18 40.62
C ALA A 765 -10.19 4.48 40.12
N ILE A 766 -11.17 4.24 41.01
CA ILE A 766 -12.55 4.65 40.78
C ILE A 766 -12.81 5.81 41.72
N ASP A 767 -13.22 6.97 41.18
CA ASP A 767 -13.51 8.16 41.98
C ASP A 767 -14.94 8.10 42.61
N SER A 768 -15.27 9.13 43.37
CA SER A 768 -16.59 9.24 44.03
C SER A 768 -17.77 9.37 43.05
N GLN A 769 -17.51 9.76 41.79
CA GLN A 769 -18.50 9.89 40.74
C GLN A 769 -18.58 8.62 39.83
N GLN A 770 -18.01 7.51 40.27
CA GLN A 770 -17.93 6.25 39.52
C GLN A 770 -17.25 6.42 38.15
N ARG A 771 -16.20 7.27 38.06
CA ARG A 771 -15.36 7.40 36.88
C ARG A 771 -14.06 6.63 37.05
N PHE A 772 -13.53 6.14 35.96
CA PHE A 772 -12.23 5.47 35.90
C PHE A 772 -11.13 6.50 35.70
N VAL A 773 -10.32 6.73 36.68
CA VAL A 773 -9.32 7.81 36.75
C VAL A 773 -7.90 7.25 36.85
N ALA A 774 -6.93 7.89 36.22
CA ALA A 774 -5.51 7.60 36.44
C ALA A 774 -5.13 7.93 37.90
N ASN A 775 -4.35 7.08 38.55
CA ASN A 775 -3.87 7.21 39.91
C ASN A 775 -2.42 7.77 39.95
N PHE A 776 -2.06 8.55 38.95
CA PHE A 776 -0.78 9.25 38.83
C PHE A 776 -1.00 10.56 38.09
N ASP A 777 -0.11 11.52 38.31
CA ASP A 777 -0.22 12.85 37.72
C ASP A 777 0.16 12.84 36.24
N ILE A 778 -0.72 13.38 35.40
CA ILE A 778 -0.50 13.51 33.94
C ILE A 778 -0.52 15.01 33.62
N ARG A 779 0.59 15.52 33.08
CA ARG A 779 0.65 16.90 32.62
C ARG A 779 -0.10 17.06 31.31
N GLU A 780 -0.81 18.16 31.14
CA GLU A 780 -1.60 18.47 29.93
C GLU A 780 -0.77 18.36 28.63
N GLN A 781 0.46 18.86 28.68
CA GLN A 781 1.39 18.82 27.54
C GLN A 781 1.84 17.41 27.16
N ASP A 782 1.77 16.44 28.07
CA ASP A 782 2.23 15.07 27.86
C ASP A 782 1.11 14.16 27.35
N LEU A 783 -0.16 14.60 27.41
CA LEU A 783 -1.33 13.77 27.15
C LEU A 783 -1.31 13.12 25.77
N GLU A 784 -1.02 13.88 24.71
CA GLU A 784 -1.02 13.34 23.33
C GLU A 784 0.07 12.29 23.17
N ARG A 785 1.27 12.59 23.64
CA ARG A 785 2.40 11.68 23.49
C ARG A 785 2.25 10.42 24.36
N LEU A 786 1.71 10.57 25.56
CA LEU A 786 1.41 9.44 26.44
C LEU A 786 0.30 8.56 25.86
N HIS A 787 -0.74 9.18 25.26
CA HIS A 787 -1.80 8.47 24.54
C HIS A 787 -1.20 7.58 23.43
N ASP A 788 -0.32 8.12 22.59
CA ASP A 788 0.32 7.38 21.52
C ASP A 788 1.17 6.21 22.04
N CYS A 789 1.92 6.44 23.13
CA CYS A 789 2.70 5.37 23.77
C CYS A 789 1.82 4.26 24.35
N ILE A 790 0.70 4.60 24.98
CA ILE A 790 -0.25 3.61 25.50
C ILE A 790 -0.87 2.80 24.36
N GLN A 791 -1.30 3.49 23.29
CA GLN A 791 -1.89 2.83 22.12
C GLN A 791 -0.92 1.81 21.50
N GLU A 792 0.34 2.19 21.31
CA GLU A 792 1.37 1.33 20.75
C GLU A 792 1.58 0.06 21.60
N LEU A 793 1.60 0.19 22.93
CA LEU A 793 1.71 -0.98 23.81
C LEU A 793 0.44 -1.82 23.87
N VAL A 794 -0.74 -1.21 23.75
CA VAL A 794 -2.01 -1.94 23.66
C VAL A 794 -2.03 -2.78 22.39
N ASP A 795 -1.62 -2.21 21.25
CA ASP A 795 -1.50 -2.90 19.97
C ASP A 795 -0.53 -4.09 20.08
N LEU A 796 0.64 -3.89 20.70
CA LEU A 796 1.57 -4.99 21.01
C LEU A 796 0.92 -6.10 21.86
N ARG A 797 0.22 -5.73 22.92
CA ARG A 797 -0.36 -6.71 23.85
C ARG A 797 -1.47 -7.54 23.21
N LEU A 798 -2.25 -6.92 22.31
CA LEU A 798 -3.25 -7.62 21.50
C LEU A 798 -2.58 -8.54 20.48
N ALA A 799 -1.49 -8.11 19.84
CA ALA A 799 -0.71 -8.93 18.94
C ALA A 799 -0.09 -10.16 19.63
N GLU A 800 0.53 -9.98 20.81
CA GLU A 800 1.05 -11.07 21.62
C GLU A 800 -0.06 -12.04 22.06
N TYR A 801 -1.27 -11.51 22.34
CA TYR A 801 -2.42 -12.32 22.75
C TYR A 801 -2.94 -13.18 21.60
N ALA A 802 -3.10 -12.62 20.42
CA ALA A 802 -3.59 -13.31 19.23
C ALA A 802 -2.67 -14.43 18.75
N GLN A 803 -1.35 -14.35 19.00
CA GLN A 803 -0.39 -15.38 18.62
C GLN A 803 -0.20 -16.49 19.68
N ARG A 804 -0.92 -16.45 20.80
CA ARG A 804 -0.82 -17.53 21.80
C ARG A 804 -1.29 -18.86 21.22
N PRO A 805 -0.56 -19.96 21.44
CA PRO A 805 -1.04 -21.29 21.07
C PRO A 805 -2.36 -21.57 21.80
N GLN A 806 -3.43 -21.76 21.07
CA GLN A 806 -4.74 -22.10 21.62
C GLN A 806 -4.64 -23.38 22.46
N GLN A 807 -4.87 -23.31 23.77
CA GLN A 807 -5.09 -24.45 24.60
C GLN A 807 -6.48 -25.03 24.24
N LYS A 808 -6.49 -26.10 23.48
CA LYS A 808 -7.72 -26.84 23.17
C LYS A 808 -8.31 -27.43 24.47
N GLN A 809 -9.47 -26.92 24.90
CA GLN A 809 -10.35 -27.66 25.80
C GLN A 809 -10.96 -28.84 25.02
N PRO A 810 -11.18 -30.02 25.65
CA PRO A 810 -11.81 -31.13 24.97
C PRO A 810 -13.28 -30.80 24.68
N SER A 811 -13.64 -30.67 23.42
CA SER A 811 -15.01 -30.49 22.99
C SER A 811 -15.79 -31.77 23.03
N ASN A 812 -16.74 -31.88 23.96
CA ASN A 812 -17.88 -32.79 23.81
C ASN A 812 -18.90 -32.10 22.90
N GLN A 813 -19.03 -32.53 21.66
CA GLN A 813 -20.20 -32.25 20.83
C GLN A 813 -20.62 -33.51 20.07
N PRO A 814 -21.92 -33.81 20.03
CA PRO A 814 -22.43 -34.92 19.26
C PRO A 814 -22.59 -34.58 17.77
N ASP A 815 -22.45 -35.63 16.96
CA ASP A 815 -22.55 -35.58 15.51
C ASP A 815 -23.88 -34.99 15.03
N ILE A 816 -23.79 -34.05 14.06
CA ILE A 816 -24.94 -33.61 13.24
C ILE A 816 -24.66 -33.99 11.78
N GLU A 817 -25.57 -34.81 11.27
CA GLU A 817 -25.62 -35.26 9.88
C GLU A 817 -25.77 -34.11 8.88
N HIS A 818 -25.01 -34.16 7.81
CA HIS A 818 -25.20 -33.32 6.64
C HIS A 818 -25.91 -34.07 5.52
N SER A 819 -26.93 -33.43 4.96
CA SER A 819 -27.52 -33.79 3.67
C SER A 819 -27.12 -32.77 2.60
N PRO A 820 -27.10 -33.21 1.32
CA PRO A 820 -26.23 -32.63 0.30
C PRO A 820 -26.95 -31.74 -0.71
N SER A 821 -26.21 -30.91 -1.40
CA SER A 821 -26.27 -30.77 -2.87
C SER A 821 -25.47 -29.63 -3.45
N ALA A 822 -24.49 -29.95 -4.24
CA ALA A 822 -24.07 -29.18 -5.42
C ALA A 822 -23.38 -30.14 -6.39
N GLN A 823 -23.83 -30.11 -7.63
CA GLN A 823 -23.35 -30.97 -8.72
C GLN A 823 -21.95 -30.61 -9.12
N VAL A 824 -21.07 -31.62 -9.21
CA VAL A 824 -19.72 -31.54 -9.73
C VAL A 824 -19.67 -32.20 -11.09
N ILE A 825 -19.05 -31.55 -12.05
CA ILE A 825 -18.74 -32.10 -13.39
C ILE A 825 -17.52 -33.00 -13.23
N GLU A 826 -17.67 -34.26 -13.65
CA GLU A 826 -16.64 -35.30 -13.54
C GLU A 826 -15.50 -35.09 -14.52
N PHE A 827 -14.26 -35.10 -14.02
CA PHE A 827 -13.09 -35.54 -14.78
C PHE A 827 -12.59 -36.89 -14.22
N ALA A 828 -12.12 -37.72 -15.11
CA ALA A 828 -11.85 -39.15 -14.92
C ALA A 828 -10.97 -39.45 -13.67
N LYS A 829 -11.44 -40.38 -12.87
CA LYS A 829 -10.77 -40.92 -11.67
C LYS A 829 -9.52 -41.72 -12.03
N GLN A 830 -8.36 -41.27 -11.56
CA GLN A 830 -7.33 -42.20 -11.09
C GLN A 830 -7.59 -42.46 -9.60
N SER A 831 -7.49 -43.74 -9.21
CA SER A 831 -7.80 -44.26 -7.86
C SER A 831 -6.97 -43.55 -6.78
N ASP A 832 -7.64 -42.85 -5.83
CA ASP A 832 -7.03 -42.28 -4.63
C ASP A 832 -6.46 -43.35 -3.70
N PRO A 833 -5.20 -43.23 -3.26
CA PRO A 833 -4.70 -44.07 -2.16
C PRO A 833 -5.33 -43.56 -0.84
N GLN A 834 -5.99 -44.46 -0.11
CA GLN A 834 -6.46 -44.19 1.26
C GLN A 834 -5.26 -43.95 2.18
N GLY A 835 -5.04 -42.70 2.65
CA GLY A 835 -3.95 -42.34 3.55
C GLY A 835 -3.75 -40.83 3.66
N THR A 836 -2.95 -40.42 4.67
CA THR A 836 -2.60 -39.00 4.87
C THR A 836 -1.31 -38.63 4.12
N MET A 837 -1.34 -37.59 3.31
CA MET A 837 -0.16 -37.05 2.63
C MET A 837 0.71 -36.27 3.60
N LEU A 838 1.96 -36.71 3.85
CA LEU A 838 2.93 -36.06 4.72
C LEU A 838 4.13 -35.54 3.92
N PRO A 839 4.78 -34.44 4.35
CA PRO A 839 6.05 -33.99 3.77
C PRO A 839 7.11 -35.11 3.84
N PHE A 840 7.76 -35.38 2.73
CA PHE A 840 8.84 -36.35 2.61
C PHE A 840 10.16 -35.64 2.31
N TYR A 841 11.15 -35.92 3.15
CA TYR A 841 12.48 -35.33 3.07
C TYR A 841 13.51 -36.39 2.63
N PRO A 842 13.67 -36.67 1.34
CA PRO A 842 14.57 -37.74 0.85
C PRO A 842 16.03 -37.47 1.15
N GLU A 843 16.45 -36.20 1.22
CA GLU A 843 17.81 -35.79 1.52
C GLU A 843 18.12 -35.67 3.02
N LEU A 844 17.11 -35.75 3.89
CA LEU A 844 17.26 -35.77 5.34
C LEU A 844 17.60 -37.21 5.80
N LYS A 845 18.74 -37.72 5.39
CA LYS A 845 19.22 -39.06 5.74
C LYS A 845 19.58 -39.12 7.21
N ILE A 846 18.62 -39.54 8.06
CA ILE A 846 18.82 -39.61 9.51
C ILE A 846 19.72 -40.79 9.81
N ALA A 847 20.95 -40.51 10.20
CA ALA A 847 22.01 -41.51 10.30
C ALA A 847 21.76 -42.47 11.46
N CYS A 848 21.70 -43.75 11.15
CA CYS A 848 21.79 -44.85 12.11
C CYS A 848 23.28 -45.33 12.20
N GLY A 849 24.18 -44.47 12.64
CA GLY A 849 25.62 -44.74 12.74
C GLY A 849 26.32 -43.58 13.42
N HIS A 850 27.16 -42.85 12.65
CA HIS A 850 27.69 -41.53 12.99
C HIS A 850 26.86 -40.48 12.31
N PHE A 851 26.94 -39.21 12.76
CA PHE A 851 26.28 -38.08 12.13
C PHE A 851 26.58 -38.00 10.62
N LYS A 852 25.55 -37.79 9.80
CA LYS A 852 25.64 -37.60 8.35
C LYS A 852 24.99 -36.29 7.94
N ARG A 853 25.50 -35.68 6.88
CA ARG A 853 24.95 -34.47 6.27
C ARG A 853 23.59 -34.77 5.62
N GLY A 854 22.67 -33.81 5.66
CA GLY A 854 21.35 -33.89 5.06
C GLY A 854 20.68 -32.52 4.95
N SER A 855 19.48 -32.45 4.36
CA SER A 855 18.70 -31.23 4.20
C SER A 855 17.27 -31.42 4.71
N HIS A 856 16.67 -30.36 5.26
CA HIS A 856 15.28 -30.29 5.70
C HIS A 856 14.31 -29.84 4.59
N GLU A 857 14.77 -29.68 3.36
CA GLU A 857 13.90 -29.25 2.27
C GLU A 857 12.97 -30.40 1.84
N ALA A 858 11.66 -30.18 2.00
CA ALA A 858 10.65 -31.12 1.53
C ALA A 858 10.50 -31.01 0.02
N VAL A 859 10.99 -32.02 -0.69
CA VAL A 859 10.92 -32.06 -2.15
C VAL A 859 9.69 -32.84 -2.63
N GLN A 860 9.10 -33.69 -1.78
CA GLN A 860 8.02 -34.60 -2.14
C GLN A 860 7.03 -34.78 -1.02
N TYR A 861 5.86 -35.39 -1.32
CA TYR A 861 4.90 -35.85 -0.33
C TYR A 861 4.77 -37.37 -0.39
N HIS A 862 4.72 -38.00 0.77
CA HIS A 862 4.54 -39.45 0.89
C HIS A 862 3.17 -39.77 1.51
N CYS A 863 2.43 -40.67 0.87
CA CYS A 863 1.14 -41.13 1.39
C CYS A 863 1.36 -42.15 2.48
N VAL A 864 0.98 -41.84 3.70
CA VAL A 864 1.04 -42.76 4.84
C VAL A 864 -0.34 -43.34 5.08
N ALA A 865 -0.45 -44.68 5.03
CA ALA A 865 -1.70 -45.40 5.21
C ALA A 865 -2.30 -45.16 6.61
N ASP A 866 -3.60 -45.34 6.74
CA ASP A 866 -4.28 -45.25 8.04
C ASP A 866 -3.77 -46.31 9.00
N GLY A 867 -3.75 -46.01 10.32
CA GLY A 867 -3.28 -46.94 11.35
C GLY A 867 -2.16 -46.39 12.24
N TYR A 868 -1.54 -45.29 11.86
CA TYR A 868 -0.48 -44.62 12.64
C TYR A 868 -0.99 -43.50 13.58
N GLY A 869 -2.32 -43.45 13.82
CA GLY A 869 -3.00 -42.44 14.62
C GLY A 869 -3.26 -41.16 13.83
N LYS A 870 -3.73 -40.11 14.52
CA LYS A 870 -4.01 -38.82 13.86
C LYS A 870 -2.71 -38.19 13.37
N LEU A 871 -2.53 -38.11 12.05
CA LEU A 871 -1.38 -37.52 11.40
C LEU A 871 -1.73 -36.09 10.97
N ASP A 872 -0.77 -35.20 11.11
CA ASP A 872 -0.89 -33.78 10.78
C ASP A 872 0.33 -33.36 9.93
N PRO A 873 0.17 -32.94 8.68
CA PRO A 873 1.28 -32.58 7.79
C PRO A 873 2.16 -31.42 8.30
N THR A 874 1.65 -30.60 9.23
CA THR A 874 2.44 -29.51 9.85
C THR A 874 3.32 -30.00 10.99
N ARG A 875 3.03 -31.19 11.55
CA ARG A 875 3.72 -31.76 12.71
C ARG A 875 4.45 -33.05 12.42
N HIS A 876 4.02 -33.79 11.41
CA HIS A 876 4.58 -35.09 11.05
C HIS A 876 5.22 -35.03 9.66
N PHE A 877 6.29 -35.74 9.51
CA PHE A 877 7.00 -35.87 8.24
C PHE A 877 7.63 -37.25 8.09
N VAL A 878 8.04 -37.59 6.89
CA VAL A 878 8.73 -38.85 6.56
C VAL A 878 10.17 -38.54 6.11
N ALA A 879 11.11 -39.37 6.59
CA ALA A 879 12.52 -39.27 6.16
C ALA A 879 13.15 -40.69 6.15
N PRO A 880 14.16 -40.96 5.28
CA PRO A 880 14.83 -42.29 5.25
C PRO A 880 15.85 -42.42 6.37
N ALA A 881 15.92 -43.58 6.93
CA ALA A 881 17.01 -44.00 7.83
C ALA A 881 18.29 -44.29 7.02
N ALA A 882 19.44 -44.03 7.59
CA ALA A 882 20.72 -44.31 6.95
C ALA A 882 21.71 -44.99 7.94
N GLY A 883 22.06 -46.27 7.70
CA GLY A 883 23.00 -47.03 8.51
C GLY A 883 22.33 -48.00 9.52
N ASN A 884 23.14 -48.67 10.35
CA ASN A 884 22.70 -49.89 11.07
C ASN A 884 22.79 -49.79 12.58
N SER A 885 22.99 -48.62 13.21
CA SER A 885 23.11 -48.56 14.67
C SER A 885 21.81 -48.74 15.45
N MET A 886 20.70 -48.66 14.74
CA MET A 886 19.34 -48.84 15.30
C MET A 886 18.69 -50.14 14.83
N ASN A 887 19.45 -51.05 14.19
CA ASN A 887 18.94 -52.31 13.67
C ASN A 887 18.90 -53.47 14.73
N GLY A 888 19.11 -53.13 15.99
CA GLY A 888 19.01 -54.05 17.14
C GLY A 888 17.70 -53.89 17.92
N GLY A 889 17.50 -54.76 18.94
CA GLY A 889 16.33 -54.67 19.83
C GLY A 889 15.03 -55.24 19.27
N LYS A 890 13.87 -54.88 19.89
CA LYS A 890 12.57 -55.43 19.54
C LYS A 890 11.99 -54.87 18.23
N ASN A 891 12.36 -53.68 17.83
CA ASN A 891 11.90 -53.00 16.61
C ASN A 891 13.11 -52.48 15.85
N PRO A 892 13.83 -53.33 15.11
CA PRO A 892 15.03 -52.95 14.41
C PRO A 892 14.71 -51.98 13.25
N ILE A 893 15.50 -50.91 13.10
CA ILE A 893 15.46 -49.96 12.02
C ILE A 893 16.62 -50.27 11.09
N GLN A 894 16.30 -50.57 9.84
CA GLN A 894 17.31 -50.91 8.81
C GLN A 894 17.68 -49.69 7.96
N ASP A 895 18.81 -49.82 7.29
CA ASP A 895 19.23 -48.81 6.31
C ASP A 895 18.20 -48.69 5.17
N GLY A 896 17.72 -47.50 4.91
CA GLY A 896 16.70 -47.22 3.89
C GLY A 896 15.26 -47.30 4.40
N ASP A 897 14.99 -47.73 5.63
CA ASP A 897 13.64 -47.70 6.20
C ASP A 897 13.06 -46.31 6.21
N LEU A 898 11.79 -46.16 5.88
CA LEU A 898 11.10 -44.85 5.98
C LEU A 898 10.62 -44.64 7.42
N LEU A 899 11.04 -43.52 7.99
CA LEU A 899 10.73 -43.13 9.35
C LEU A 899 9.58 -42.13 9.38
N LEU A 900 8.51 -42.44 10.12
CA LEU A 900 7.48 -41.44 10.46
C LEU A 900 7.93 -40.70 11.71
N LEU A 901 8.15 -39.38 11.56
CA LEU A 901 8.72 -38.52 12.57
C LEU A 901 7.76 -37.38 12.93
N GLU A 902 7.83 -36.95 14.19
CA GLU A 902 7.08 -35.79 14.67
C GLU A 902 8.08 -34.69 15.10
N TRP A 903 7.92 -33.46 14.56
CA TRP A 903 8.69 -32.32 14.98
C TRP A 903 8.52 -32.03 16.45
N VAL A 904 9.63 -31.83 17.18
CA VAL A 904 9.60 -31.46 18.59
C VAL A 904 10.40 -30.19 18.83
N THR A 905 9.87 -29.32 19.69
CA THR A 905 10.54 -28.16 20.23
C THR A 905 10.84 -28.40 21.71
N PRO A 906 11.74 -27.66 22.36
CA PRO A 906 11.98 -27.79 23.80
C PRO A 906 10.74 -27.67 24.65
N SER A 907 9.71 -26.93 24.18
CA SER A 907 8.43 -26.80 24.87
C SER A 907 7.44 -27.94 24.60
N SER A 908 7.51 -28.62 23.44
CA SER A 908 6.61 -29.70 23.05
C SER A 908 7.16 -31.10 23.26
N ALA A 909 8.46 -31.23 23.48
CA ALA A 909 9.16 -32.51 23.61
C ALA A 909 8.76 -33.29 24.87
N GLY A 910 8.33 -32.62 25.93
CA GLY A 910 8.11 -33.25 27.24
C GLY A 910 9.37 -33.95 27.76
N SER A 911 9.22 -35.12 28.44
CA SER A 911 10.40 -35.91 28.80
C SER A 911 10.87 -36.72 27.58
N ILE A 912 12.10 -36.47 27.14
CA ILE A 912 12.75 -37.16 26.01
C ILE A 912 13.46 -38.45 26.42
N SER A 913 13.51 -38.72 27.72
CA SER A 913 14.23 -39.89 28.25
C SER A 913 13.54 -41.20 27.82
N ASN A 914 14.34 -42.13 27.35
CA ASN A 914 13.95 -43.45 26.79
C ASN A 914 13.16 -43.35 25.45
N LEU A 915 13.16 -42.21 24.77
CA LEU A 915 12.56 -42.07 23.46
C LEU A 915 13.63 -42.09 22.37
N THR A 916 13.25 -42.59 21.20
CA THR A 916 14.09 -42.52 19.99
C THR A 916 13.92 -41.16 19.35
N MET A 917 14.99 -40.38 19.33
CA MET A 917 15.00 -39.01 18.88
C MET A 917 15.93 -38.83 17.69
N ALA A 918 15.52 -38.04 16.77
CA ALA A 918 16.38 -37.47 15.73
C ALA A 918 17.09 -36.23 16.29
N ILE A 919 18.42 -36.23 16.17
CA ILE A 919 19.32 -35.27 16.78
C ILE A 919 20.11 -34.61 15.70
N GLU A 920 20.19 -33.29 15.78
CA GLU A 920 20.94 -32.42 14.88
C GLU A 920 22.18 -31.87 15.58
N THR A 921 23.30 -31.79 14.87
CA THR A 921 24.49 -31.05 15.27
C THR A 921 25.10 -30.39 14.04
N GLN A 922 26.01 -29.44 14.24
CA GLN A 922 26.78 -28.84 13.16
C GLN A 922 28.19 -29.35 13.20
N ASP A 923 28.79 -29.63 12.04
CA ASP A 923 30.19 -29.95 11.92
C ASP A 923 31.09 -28.69 11.94
N GLU A 924 32.40 -28.89 11.87
CA GLU A 924 33.41 -27.78 11.90
C GLU A 924 33.25 -26.83 10.69
N THR A 925 32.58 -27.27 9.62
CA THR A 925 32.28 -26.47 8.42
C THR A 925 30.90 -25.79 8.49
N GLY A 926 30.12 -26.01 9.56
CA GLY A 926 28.80 -25.45 9.80
C GLY A 926 27.67 -26.20 9.09
N ASP A 927 27.93 -27.34 8.48
CA ASP A 927 26.90 -28.17 7.86
C ASP A 927 26.14 -28.99 8.88
N ASN A 928 24.82 -29.07 8.70
CA ASN A 928 23.95 -29.84 9.59
C ASN A 928 24.15 -31.33 9.40
N GLN A 929 24.32 -32.03 10.50
CA GLN A 929 24.45 -33.47 10.56
C GLN A 929 23.34 -34.04 11.44
N TYR A 930 22.86 -35.23 11.09
CA TYR A 930 21.69 -35.84 11.71
C TYR A 930 22.01 -37.24 12.21
N LEU A 931 21.44 -37.58 13.38
CA LEU A 931 21.63 -38.90 14.05
C LEU A 931 20.33 -39.37 14.69
N LEU A 932 20.05 -40.65 14.61
CA LEU A 932 18.95 -41.31 15.33
C LEU A 932 19.48 -42.11 16.51
N ARG A 933 19.02 -41.82 17.72
CA ARG A 933 19.42 -42.51 18.95
C ARG A 933 18.29 -42.56 19.99
N VAL A 934 18.39 -43.53 20.91
CA VAL A 934 17.61 -43.53 22.16
C VAL A 934 18.28 -42.58 23.12
N VAL A 935 17.55 -41.60 23.63
CA VAL A 935 18.08 -40.62 24.59
C VAL A 935 17.86 -41.19 25.99
N ARG A 936 18.91 -41.31 26.78
CA ARG A 936 18.83 -41.82 28.19
C ARG A 936 19.35 -40.77 29.15
N LYS A 937 18.59 -40.47 30.18
CA LYS A 937 19.03 -39.59 31.24
C LYS A 937 19.91 -40.37 32.23
N ILE A 938 21.16 -39.89 32.45
CA ILE A 938 22.13 -40.54 33.37
C ILE A 938 22.15 -39.80 34.71
N ALA A 939 22.08 -38.46 34.68
CA ALA A 939 22.07 -37.60 35.86
C ALA A 939 21.26 -36.31 35.56
N PRO A 940 20.94 -35.45 36.54
CA PRO A 940 20.34 -34.15 36.28
C PRO A 940 21.14 -33.39 35.22
N ASN A 941 20.47 -33.02 34.11
CA ASN A 941 21.06 -32.34 32.95
C ASN A 941 22.16 -33.10 32.18
N GLN A 942 22.31 -34.41 32.40
CA GLN A 942 23.23 -35.27 31.66
C GLN A 942 22.48 -36.39 30.94
N TYR A 943 22.71 -36.47 29.63
CA TYR A 943 22.07 -37.44 28.75
C TYR A 943 23.11 -38.21 27.95
N GLU A 944 22.77 -39.49 27.69
CA GLU A 944 23.53 -40.40 26.83
C GLU A 944 22.70 -40.80 25.63
N LEU A 945 23.30 -40.84 24.47
CA LEU A 945 22.71 -41.25 23.21
C LEU A 945 23.07 -42.72 22.94
N GLN A 946 22.09 -43.61 23.13
CA GLN A 946 22.30 -45.04 23.02
C GLN A 946 21.93 -45.61 21.65
N ALA A 947 22.80 -46.42 21.09
CA ALA A 947 22.51 -47.24 19.92
C ALA A 947 21.70 -48.47 20.36
N GLN A 948 20.82 -49.00 19.51
CA GLN A 948 20.14 -50.27 19.75
C GLN A 948 20.96 -51.49 19.30
N ASN A 949 21.90 -51.25 18.37
CA ASN A 949 22.88 -52.25 17.95
C ASN A 949 24.09 -52.17 18.82
N PRO A 950 24.46 -53.27 19.57
CA PRO A 950 25.60 -53.30 20.48
C PRO A 950 26.97 -53.07 19.83
N SER A 951 27.06 -53.23 18.53
CA SER A 951 28.31 -52.97 17.79
C SER A 951 28.63 -51.46 17.66
N TYR A 952 27.75 -50.60 18.08
CA TYR A 952 27.95 -49.13 18.02
C TYR A 952 28.04 -48.55 19.43
N PRO A 953 29.04 -47.71 19.71
CA PRO A 953 29.22 -47.17 21.06
C PRO A 953 28.11 -46.16 21.40
N ASN A 954 27.77 -46.08 22.68
CA ASN A 954 27.00 -44.97 23.21
C ASN A 954 27.87 -43.71 23.22
N MET A 955 27.24 -42.55 23.16
CA MET A 955 27.95 -41.25 23.18
C MET A 955 27.26 -40.25 24.12
N PRO A 956 28.02 -39.41 24.84
CA PRO A 956 27.45 -38.36 25.68
C PRO A 956 26.76 -37.32 24.79
N ALA A 957 25.60 -36.80 25.24
CA ALA A 957 24.98 -35.65 24.60
C ALA A 957 25.74 -34.35 24.97
N THR A 958 25.99 -33.49 24.01
CA THR A 958 26.69 -32.22 24.21
C THR A 958 25.73 -31.06 23.98
N ASP A 959 26.09 -29.84 24.45
CA ASP A 959 25.29 -28.63 24.26
C ASP A 959 25.15 -28.20 22.78
N ALA A 960 26.01 -28.71 21.90
CA ALA A 960 25.91 -28.49 20.46
C ALA A 960 24.88 -29.37 19.77
N MET A 961 24.33 -30.38 20.46
CA MET A 961 23.36 -31.34 19.93
C MET A 961 21.94 -30.92 20.27
N LYS A 962 21.06 -30.90 19.28
CA LYS A 962 19.64 -30.54 19.45
C LYS A 962 18.74 -31.69 19.03
N THR A 963 17.79 -32.08 19.86
CA THR A 963 16.70 -32.97 19.45
C THR A 963 15.69 -32.15 18.66
N PHE A 964 15.38 -32.52 17.42
CA PHE A 964 14.44 -31.82 16.57
C PHE A 964 13.19 -32.62 16.18
N ALA A 965 13.28 -33.97 16.23
CA ALA A 965 12.13 -34.80 15.95
C ALA A 965 12.12 -36.09 16.82
N ARG A 966 10.93 -36.62 17.04
CA ARG A 966 10.68 -37.88 17.75
C ARG A 966 10.22 -38.92 16.73
N LEU A 967 10.81 -40.11 16.81
CA LEU A 967 10.34 -41.25 16.03
C LEU A 967 8.94 -41.72 16.54
N LYS A 968 7.98 -41.75 15.65
CA LYS A 968 6.62 -42.21 15.90
C LYS A 968 6.43 -43.65 15.45
N SER A 969 6.91 -43.99 14.28
CA SER A 969 6.88 -45.33 13.73
C SER A 969 7.88 -45.52 12.61
N VAL A 970 8.14 -46.77 12.23
CA VAL A 970 8.78 -47.12 10.95
C VAL A 970 7.69 -47.49 9.98
N LEU A 971 7.67 -46.88 8.81
CA LEU A 971 6.72 -47.19 7.75
C LEU A 971 7.21 -48.45 7.02
N ARG A 972 6.44 -49.53 7.07
CA ARG A 972 6.73 -50.83 6.42
C ARG A 972 5.64 -51.17 5.42
#